data_a4213e63f21de7b9c9a0a32d05ad8d3b
#
_entry.id   a4213e63f21de7b9c9a0a32d05ad8d3b
#
_cell.length_a   1.000
_cell.length_b   1.000
_cell.length_c   1.000
_cell.angle_alpha   90.00
_cell.angle_beta   90.00
_cell.angle_gamma   90.00
#
_symmetry.space_group_name_H-M   'P 1'
#
loop_
_entity.id
_entity.type
_entity.pdbx_description
1 polymer ?
#
loop_
_entity_poly.entity_id
_entity_poly.type
_entity_poly.pdbx_seq_one_letter_code
_entity_poly.pdbx_strand_id
1 'polypeptide(L)'
;MNVEVFVQVSSRKNPVKSYNAIAPVTLSPDTGIELIMRKMEMMKKAVSLLLWVGLLFTFALTGRSNLAANTSGAPYSSEWRITGPSGGDVRSLVVDPNDPDRFYFGTLDGQMYVSTDAGHNWRLLVNFNRPRLFVDHIIVDPRNSKVLYVATHRHKDPGGFFKSTDGGLTWRESPELRNEALHSLAQSDRDPNILITGTFNGIFRSTDSGETWTPLSTASTPGLVHVESLAIDPHDANIIYAGTWYLPYKTMDGGRTWKIIKNGIIDDSDIFAINLDPRDSSHIIASACSGIYETRDAGGLWRKVQGIPSQSRRTRAILQHPTIPGLVFAGTTEGFWRSGKGGDNNSWMVTTSRQLEINSIAVHPRNPNTVYIGTNNYGVMVSTDGGKNFVPSNGGFSGRFVNTILADRENFNRVYATTINTTTGGGFFFISSDGGASWQPSMRNMPARLIGYSILQDERDANVIYLGTNLGMYRSIDRGVSWGPMTARKPATLPAKKRAAARGTARGRVAPGRTATSPRSANASGSANTPTTQKPASVKSSDDVVRGAQEALERAGYEIGNPDGQLGPRTVAAIKRFQSDRYLPVSGQLDEATIAALGVNSAASGIVSSHIAALSDPVNALVSSSNSSGQLEILAATNAGLYRTADANQGWDRLPYGRGMDPRTTCISSSTQNPSVILVGTATTGVLISRDAGQAWQQVSGIPTTSPVNVIVQDPQRSSFIYVGTKQAFYMSHDGGDHWSRRGGNLPFGDFTSILVNQRNTNEVFVGNAYQNGEVGGGVYRSNDAGTTWVRIDGREQRLPSLRIWALALDPRDQNTLFVGSHSAGVYVVSRGPESSLSGQR
;
A
#
# COMPACT_ATOMS: atom_id res chain seq x y z
N MET A 1 -32.13 40.13 -30.73
CA MET A 1 -31.32 39.24 -29.84
C MET A 1 -30.11 38.83 -30.63
N ASN A 2 -28.98 39.49 -30.39
CA ASN A 2 -27.71 39.18 -31.05
C ASN A 2 -27.00 38.09 -30.25
N VAL A 3 -26.60 37.01 -30.90
CA VAL A 3 -25.73 36.01 -30.36
C VAL A 3 -24.44 36.11 -31.16
N GLU A 4 -23.38 36.59 -30.53
CA GLU A 4 -22.01 36.53 -31.07
C GLU A 4 -21.37 35.17 -30.76
N VAL A 5 -20.88 34.50 -31.78
CA VAL A 5 -20.10 33.28 -31.66
C VAL A 5 -18.64 33.63 -31.95
N PHE A 6 -17.81 33.56 -30.93
CA PHE A 6 -16.36 33.64 -31.10
C PHE A 6 -15.77 32.29 -31.50
N VAL A 7 -15.15 32.29 -32.67
CA VAL A 7 -14.27 31.17 -33.08
C VAL A 7 -12.84 31.65 -33.02
N GLN A 8 -12.05 31.10 -32.16
CA GLN A 8 -10.62 31.40 -32.04
C GLN A 8 -9.83 30.42 -32.92
N VAL A 9 -9.23 30.94 -33.96
CA VAL A 9 -8.27 30.19 -34.80
C VAL A 9 -6.87 30.74 -34.54
N SER A 10 -5.99 29.89 -34.02
CA SER A 10 -4.57 30.14 -33.84
C SER A 10 -3.80 29.85 -35.14
N SER A 11 -3.07 30.84 -35.72
CA SER A 11 -2.01 30.58 -36.66
C SER A 11 -0.84 31.53 -36.53
N ARG A 12 0.34 30.98 -36.68
CA ARG A 12 1.66 31.63 -36.55
C ARG A 12 2.09 32.42 -37.77
N LYS A 13 2.68 33.60 -37.49
CA LYS A 13 3.85 34.30 -38.13
C LYS A 13 3.87 34.70 -39.61
N ASN A 14 3.79 36.05 -39.77
CA ASN A 14 4.65 37.01 -40.47
C ASN A 14 4.84 36.96 -42.02
N PRO A 15 5.29 38.09 -42.66
CA PRO A 15 4.92 39.50 -42.55
C PRO A 15 4.65 40.22 -43.92
N VAL A 16 4.03 41.41 -43.82
CA VAL A 16 4.13 42.60 -44.72
C VAL A 16 3.99 42.42 -46.24
N LYS A 17 2.98 43.03 -46.82
CA LYS A 17 3.06 44.10 -47.83
C LYS A 17 1.70 44.75 -48.09
N SER A 18 1.77 46.04 -48.19
CA SER A 18 0.74 47.03 -48.62
C SER A 18 0.19 46.77 -50.03
N TYR A 19 -1.06 47.11 -50.32
CA TYR A 19 -1.48 48.07 -51.37
C TYR A 19 -3.00 48.05 -51.63
N ASN A 20 -3.58 49.27 -51.60
CA ASN A 20 -4.57 49.89 -52.47
C ASN A 20 -6.06 49.50 -52.45
N ALA A 21 -6.78 50.64 -52.27
CA ALA A 21 -8.19 50.88 -52.39
C ALA A 21 -8.80 50.36 -53.73
N ILE A 22 -10.02 49.83 -53.63
CA ILE A 22 -10.91 49.67 -54.77
C ILE A 22 -12.30 50.21 -54.41
N ALA A 23 -12.81 50.95 -55.33
CA ALA A 23 -14.05 51.78 -55.33
C ALA A 23 -15.33 50.92 -55.17
N PRO A 24 -16.46 51.51 -54.79
CA PRO A 24 -17.73 50.85 -54.63
C PRO A 24 -18.38 50.48 -55.95
N VAL A 25 -18.76 49.26 -56.16
CA VAL A 25 -19.62 48.84 -57.28
C VAL A 25 -21.05 48.80 -56.80
N THR A 26 -21.87 49.59 -57.41
CA THR A 26 -23.33 49.57 -57.28
C THR A 26 -23.89 48.37 -58.06
N LEU A 27 -24.58 47.47 -57.38
CA LEU A 27 -25.32 46.38 -57.99
C LEU A 27 -26.83 46.74 -58.11
N SER A 28 -27.41 46.44 -59.24
CA SER A 28 -28.83 46.67 -59.58
C SER A 28 -29.71 45.60 -58.81
N PRO A 29 -31.01 45.94 -58.55
CA PRO A 29 -31.86 45.14 -57.66
C PRO A 29 -32.24 43.74 -58.17
N ASP A 30 -32.07 43.42 -59.42
CA ASP A 30 -32.61 42.16 -60.00
C ASP A 30 -31.65 40.99 -59.88
N THR A 31 -30.34 41.25 -59.70
CA THR A 31 -29.36 40.15 -59.49
C THR A 31 -29.31 39.61 -58.07
N GLY A 32 -29.85 40.32 -57.12
CA GLY A 32 -29.84 39.90 -55.70
C GLY A 32 -30.76 38.72 -55.35
N ILE A 33 -31.90 38.63 -56.00
CA ILE A 33 -32.94 37.65 -55.73
C ILE A 33 -32.51 36.29 -56.29
N GLU A 34 -31.92 36.23 -57.47
CA GLU A 34 -31.45 34.98 -58.08
C GLU A 34 -30.27 34.37 -57.33
N LEU A 35 -29.40 35.21 -56.79
CA LEU A 35 -28.27 34.75 -55.96
C LEU A 35 -28.74 34.24 -54.60
N ILE A 36 -29.79 34.83 -54.01
CA ILE A 36 -30.40 34.37 -52.75
C ILE A 36 -31.15 33.05 -52.97
N MET A 37 -31.91 32.93 -54.06
CA MET A 37 -32.59 31.70 -54.42
C MET A 37 -31.63 30.54 -54.68
N ARG A 38 -30.53 30.77 -55.40
CA ARG A 38 -29.48 29.76 -55.59
C ARG A 38 -28.73 29.40 -54.30
N LYS A 39 -28.49 30.36 -53.39
CA LYS A 39 -27.92 30.03 -52.06
C LYS A 39 -28.92 29.26 -51.21
N MET A 40 -30.20 29.57 -51.23
CA MET A 40 -31.25 28.78 -50.52
C MET A 40 -31.40 27.36 -51.06
N GLU A 41 -31.27 27.17 -52.38
CA GLU A 41 -31.31 25.82 -52.99
C GLU A 41 -30.03 25.02 -52.68
N MET A 42 -28.86 25.68 -52.67
CA MET A 42 -27.64 25.03 -52.22
C MET A 42 -27.67 24.69 -50.71
N MET A 43 -28.24 25.57 -49.87
CA MET A 43 -28.47 25.26 -48.46
C MET A 43 -29.43 24.12 -48.24
N LYS A 44 -30.56 24.06 -49.02
CA LYS A 44 -31.48 22.94 -48.93
C LYS A 44 -30.82 21.63 -49.37
N LYS A 45 -29.97 21.62 -50.37
CA LYS A 45 -29.18 20.45 -50.79
C LYS A 45 -28.11 20.07 -49.77
N ALA A 46 -27.46 21.03 -49.12
CA ALA A 46 -26.47 20.85 -48.07
C ALA A 46 -27.15 20.29 -46.79
N VAL A 47 -28.28 20.84 -46.38
CA VAL A 47 -29.09 20.35 -45.25
C VAL A 47 -29.63 18.95 -45.51
N SER A 48 -30.09 18.66 -46.74
CA SER A 48 -30.55 17.30 -47.14
C SER A 48 -29.40 16.31 -47.16
N LEU A 49 -28.16 16.73 -47.61
CA LEU A 49 -26.99 15.90 -47.58
C LEU A 49 -26.51 15.66 -46.14
N LEU A 50 -26.56 16.67 -45.27
CA LEU A 50 -26.23 16.54 -43.84
C LEU A 50 -27.25 15.62 -43.10
N LEU A 51 -28.54 15.70 -43.44
CA LEU A 51 -29.55 14.78 -42.92
C LEU A 51 -29.35 13.35 -43.42
N TRP A 52 -28.97 13.15 -44.69
CA TRP A 52 -28.61 11.83 -45.22
C TRP A 52 -27.29 11.27 -44.63
N VAL A 53 -26.30 12.11 -44.44
CA VAL A 53 -25.05 11.72 -43.75
C VAL A 53 -25.35 11.47 -42.28
N GLY A 54 -26.16 12.27 -41.60
CA GLY A 54 -26.63 12.02 -40.24
C GLY A 54 -27.41 10.71 -40.11
N LEU A 55 -28.29 10.40 -41.10
CA LEU A 55 -29.04 9.12 -41.12
C LEU A 55 -28.14 7.93 -41.41
N LEU A 56 -27.14 8.09 -42.29
CA LEU A 56 -26.09 7.05 -42.52
C LEU A 56 -25.17 6.88 -41.32
N PHE A 57 -24.84 7.95 -40.55
CA PHE A 57 -24.09 7.87 -39.30
C PHE A 57 -24.95 7.23 -38.18
N THR A 58 -26.24 7.49 -38.10
CA THR A 58 -27.12 6.82 -37.13
C THR A 58 -27.36 5.35 -37.54
N PHE A 59 -27.45 5.00 -38.83
CA PHE A 59 -27.47 3.60 -39.27
C PHE A 59 -26.10 2.92 -39.09
N ALA A 60 -24.97 3.62 -39.25
CA ALA A 60 -23.64 3.09 -38.96
C ALA A 60 -23.36 2.97 -37.43
N LEU A 61 -24.00 3.79 -36.62
CA LEU A 61 -23.94 3.70 -35.14
C LEU A 61 -24.96 2.66 -34.61
N THR A 62 -26.08 2.43 -35.27
CA THR A 62 -27.03 1.36 -34.93
C THR A 62 -26.66 0.05 -35.59
N GLY A 63 -25.92 0.05 -36.69
CA GLY A 63 -25.35 -1.14 -37.34
C GLY A 63 -24.04 -1.65 -36.73
N ARG A 64 -23.48 -0.96 -35.75
CA ARG A 64 -22.58 -1.53 -34.74
C ARG A 64 -23.39 -2.08 -33.56
N SER A 65 -24.57 -2.59 -33.86
CA SER A 65 -25.22 -3.51 -32.99
C SER A 65 -24.37 -4.79 -32.94
N ASN A 66 -23.90 -5.08 -31.76
CA ASN A 66 -23.85 -6.43 -31.26
C ASN A 66 -23.16 -7.46 -32.16
N LEU A 67 -21.88 -7.26 -32.49
CA LEU A 67 -20.97 -8.33 -32.21
C LEU A 67 -20.82 -8.35 -30.68
N ALA A 68 -21.94 -8.61 -29.98
CA ALA A 68 -21.90 -9.26 -28.71
C ALA A 68 -21.14 -10.55 -29.00
N ALA A 69 -19.88 -10.61 -28.64
CA ALA A 69 -19.21 -11.88 -28.47
C ALA A 69 -20.27 -12.75 -27.76
N ASN A 70 -20.57 -13.92 -28.29
CA ASN A 70 -21.37 -14.92 -27.64
C ASN A 70 -20.68 -15.25 -26.33
N THR A 71 -20.93 -14.46 -25.30
CA THR A 71 -20.51 -14.74 -23.95
C THR A 71 -21.44 -15.81 -23.44
N SER A 72 -21.12 -17.06 -23.77
CA SER A 72 -21.76 -18.22 -23.20
C SER A 72 -21.52 -18.20 -21.70
N GLY A 73 -22.47 -17.74 -20.93
CA GLY A 73 -22.49 -17.71 -19.48
C GLY A 73 -23.27 -16.51 -18.94
N ALA A 74 -23.99 -16.71 -17.86
CA ALA A 74 -24.72 -15.67 -17.17
C ALA A 74 -23.76 -14.55 -16.71
N PRO A 75 -24.18 -13.28 -16.71
CA PRO A 75 -23.36 -12.19 -16.16
C PRO A 75 -23.14 -12.39 -14.65
N TYR A 76 -22.03 -11.93 -14.14
CA TYR A 76 -21.83 -11.83 -12.69
C TYR A 76 -22.86 -10.86 -12.10
N SER A 77 -23.33 -11.19 -10.90
CA SER A 77 -24.17 -10.29 -10.11
C SER A 77 -23.47 -8.95 -9.93
N SER A 78 -24.22 -7.86 -9.92
CA SER A 78 -23.71 -6.55 -9.51
C SER A 78 -23.49 -6.46 -8.00
N GLU A 79 -23.97 -7.45 -7.24
CA GLU A 79 -23.88 -7.48 -5.78
C GLU A 79 -22.56 -8.09 -5.32
N TRP A 80 -21.58 -7.24 -5.14
CA TRP A 80 -20.31 -7.58 -4.52
C TRP A 80 -20.45 -7.54 -2.98
N ARG A 81 -20.21 -8.67 -2.34
CA ARG A 81 -20.27 -8.75 -0.88
C ARG A 81 -18.86 -8.68 -0.29
N ILE A 82 -18.66 -7.77 0.65
CA ILE A 82 -17.46 -7.77 1.48
C ILE A 82 -17.53 -8.94 2.47
N THR A 83 -16.48 -9.72 2.56
CA THR A 83 -16.39 -10.87 3.48
C THR A 83 -15.30 -10.72 4.53
N GLY A 84 -14.43 -9.75 4.38
CA GLY A 84 -13.33 -9.48 5.31
C GLY A 84 -11.96 -9.68 4.66
N PRO A 85 -10.92 -10.02 5.40
CA PRO A 85 -10.85 -10.01 6.88
C PRO A 85 -11.19 -8.66 7.47
N SER A 86 -11.91 -8.63 8.59
CA SER A 86 -12.35 -7.38 9.22
C SER A 86 -11.20 -6.56 9.78
N GLY A 87 -11.41 -5.24 9.91
CA GLY A 87 -10.42 -4.27 10.36
C GLY A 87 -9.63 -3.67 9.21
N GLY A 88 -8.63 -2.89 9.51
CA GLY A 88 -7.81 -2.11 8.58
C GLY A 88 -7.32 -0.84 9.25
N ASP A 89 -6.77 0.07 8.47
CA ASP A 89 -6.28 1.35 8.97
C ASP A 89 -7.43 2.36 9.11
N VAL A 90 -7.65 2.84 10.35
CA VAL A 90 -8.57 3.93 10.67
C VAL A 90 -7.76 5.13 11.12
N ARG A 91 -7.89 6.26 10.42
CA ARG A 91 -7.08 7.47 10.65
C ARG A 91 -7.78 8.46 11.55
N SER A 92 -8.98 8.86 11.19
CA SER A 92 -9.84 9.74 11.96
C SER A 92 -11.10 9.00 12.38
N LEU A 93 -11.60 9.32 13.56
CA LEU A 93 -12.84 8.75 14.10
C LEU A 93 -13.57 9.83 14.85
N VAL A 94 -14.78 10.15 14.43
CA VAL A 94 -15.60 11.20 15.02
C VAL A 94 -17.03 10.71 15.25
N VAL A 95 -17.68 11.25 16.27
CA VAL A 95 -19.10 11.08 16.55
C VAL A 95 -19.86 12.32 16.13
N ASP A 96 -21.05 12.14 15.57
CA ASP A 96 -21.96 13.24 15.27
C ASP A 96 -22.43 13.89 16.58
N PRO A 97 -22.20 15.18 16.80
CA PRO A 97 -22.60 15.86 18.02
C PRO A 97 -24.12 15.91 18.23
N ASN A 98 -24.90 15.77 17.15
CA ASN A 98 -26.37 15.81 17.19
C ASN A 98 -27.01 14.40 17.22
N ASP A 99 -26.27 13.37 16.75
CA ASP A 99 -26.74 11.98 16.70
C ASP A 99 -25.65 11.05 17.27
N PRO A 100 -25.70 10.72 18.56
CA PRO A 100 -24.67 9.97 19.25
C PRO A 100 -24.53 8.52 18.79
N ASP A 101 -25.47 8.00 18.02
CA ASP A 101 -25.38 6.66 17.41
C ASP A 101 -24.72 6.74 16.02
N ARG A 102 -24.47 7.94 15.51
CA ARG A 102 -23.82 8.15 14.22
C ARG A 102 -22.36 8.49 14.37
N PHE A 103 -21.53 7.69 13.73
CA PHE A 103 -20.07 7.83 13.71
C PHE A 103 -19.54 7.85 12.28
N TYR A 104 -18.40 8.49 12.11
CA TYR A 104 -17.66 8.51 10.85
C TYR A 104 -16.21 8.19 11.11
N PHE A 105 -15.58 7.50 10.17
CA PHE A 105 -14.12 7.40 10.15
C PHE A 105 -13.54 7.53 8.75
N GLY A 106 -12.29 7.96 8.68
CA GLY A 106 -11.48 8.06 7.48
C GLY A 106 -10.37 7.02 7.43
N THR A 107 -9.94 6.67 6.22
CA THR A 107 -8.87 5.71 5.96
C THR A 107 -7.64 6.34 5.28
N LEU A 108 -6.61 5.53 5.04
CA LEU A 108 -5.39 5.92 4.33
C LEU A 108 -5.55 5.96 2.79
N ASP A 109 -6.67 5.53 2.26
CA ASP A 109 -6.84 5.35 0.80
C ASP A 109 -8.09 6.06 0.25
N GLY A 110 -8.45 7.19 0.85
CA GLY A 110 -9.51 8.08 0.36
C GLY A 110 -10.92 7.58 0.62
N GLN A 111 -11.13 6.70 1.57
CA GLN A 111 -12.44 6.18 1.92
C GLN A 111 -12.92 6.76 3.23
N MET A 112 -14.22 7.04 3.31
CA MET A 112 -14.93 7.33 4.55
C MET A 112 -16.04 6.30 4.77
N TYR A 113 -16.18 5.90 6.00
CA TYR A 113 -17.23 5.00 6.46
C TYR A 113 -18.13 5.70 7.46
N VAL A 114 -19.38 5.25 7.52
CA VAL A 114 -20.39 5.73 8.49
C VAL A 114 -21.02 4.54 9.20
N SER A 115 -21.22 4.70 10.51
CA SER A 115 -22.06 3.87 11.35
C SER A 115 -23.28 4.66 11.78
N THR A 116 -24.42 4.01 11.98
CA THR A 116 -25.66 4.56 12.54
C THR A 116 -26.18 3.73 13.71
N ASP A 117 -25.30 2.90 14.26
CA ASP A 117 -25.60 1.99 15.39
C ASP A 117 -24.49 2.01 16.44
N ALA A 118 -24.03 3.20 16.77
CA ALA A 118 -22.97 3.44 17.76
C ALA A 118 -21.66 2.69 17.45
N GLY A 119 -21.30 2.61 16.18
CA GLY A 119 -20.02 2.04 15.74
C GLY A 119 -19.96 0.51 15.69
N HIS A 120 -21.09 -0.19 15.81
CA HIS A 120 -21.12 -1.65 15.72
C HIS A 120 -20.95 -2.13 14.27
N ASN A 121 -21.66 -1.52 13.34
CA ASN A 121 -21.56 -1.81 11.91
C ASN A 121 -21.24 -0.57 11.11
N TRP A 122 -20.45 -0.77 10.05
CA TRP A 122 -19.94 0.27 9.20
C TRP A 122 -20.29 0.01 7.74
N ARG A 123 -20.65 1.06 7.02
CA ARG A 123 -20.82 1.04 5.56
C ARG A 123 -19.99 2.13 4.91
N LEU A 124 -19.52 1.86 3.71
CA LEU A 124 -18.82 2.89 2.92
C LEU A 124 -19.78 4.06 2.68
N LEU A 125 -19.35 5.26 3.03
CA LEU A 125 -20.06 6.52 2.75
C LEU A 125 -19.59 7.09 1.42
N VAL A 126 -18.28 7.25 1.26
CA VAL A 126 -17.67 7.77 0.03
C VAL A 126 -16.29 7.17 -0.18
N ASN A 127 -15.92 7.01 -1.45
CA ASN A 127 -14.56 6.85 -1.89
C ASN A 127 -14.21 8.06 -2.79
N PHE A 128 -13.23 8.86 -2.39
CA PHE A 128 -12.76 10.00 -3.18
C PHE A 128 -11.98 9.57 -4.44
N ASN A 129 -11.78 8.27 -4.64
CA ASN A 129 -11.07 7.67 -5.79
C ASN A 129 -9.65 8.22 -6.00
N ARG A 130 -9.00 8.62 -4.90
CA ARG A 130 -7.62 9.10 -4.87
C ARG A 130 -6.77 8.15 -4.04
N PRO A 131 -5.96 7.28 -4.66
CA PRO A 131 -5.08 6.37 -3.94
C PRO A 131 -4.11 7.10 -3.01
N ARG A 132 -3.89 6.53 -1.83
CA ARG A 132 -3.05 7.11 -0.77
C ARG A 132 -3.49 8.51 -0.32
N LEU A 133 -4.78 8.81 -0.42
CA LEU A 133 -5.37 10.00 0.17
C LEU A 133 -5.70 9.71 1.64
N PHE A 134 -5.01 10.37 2.55
CA PHE A 134 -5.22 10.21 3.99
C PHE A 134 -6.39 11.10 4.42
N VAL A 135 -7.45 10.49 4.92
CA VAL A 135 -8.61 11.17 5.48
C VAL A 135 -8.38 11.32 6.98
N ASP A 136 -7.52 12.27 7.34
CA ASP A 136 -7.05 12.43 8.72
C ASP A 136 -7.96 13.28 9.60
N HIS A 137 -8.75 14.18 9.01
CA HIS A 137 -9.64 15.05 9.77
C HIS A 137 -11.04 15.08 9.17
N ILE A 138 -12.01 14.78 10.02
CA ILE A 138 -13.44 14.86 9.72
C ILE A 138 -14.08 15.70 10.80
N ILE A 139 -14.93 16.65 10.42
CA ILE A 139 -15.78 17.42 11.34
C ILE A 139 -17.21 17.29 10.86
N VAL A 140 -18.14 17.05 11.80
CA VAL A 140 -19.58 17.18 11.60
C VAL A 140 -20.00 18.52 12.19
N ASP A 141 -20.67 19.34 11.39
CA ASP A 141 -21.11 20.66 11.86
C ASP A 141 -22.09 20.51 13.05
N PRO A 142 -21.81 21.12 14.21
CA PRO A 142 -22.64 20.96 15.41
C PRO A 142 -24.08 21.49 15.26
N ARG A 143 -24.35 22.27 14.20
CA ARG A 143 -25.70 22.81 13.92
C ARG A 143 -26.51 21.93 12.97
N ASN A 144 -25.82 21.07 12.18
CA ASN A 144 -26.46 20.27 11.15
C ASN A 144 -25.64 19.04 10.76
N SER A 145 -26.08 17.86 11.18
CA SER A 145 -25.47 16.55 10.86
C SER A 145 -25.30 16.25 9.36
N LYS A 146 -25.97 17.00 8.49
CA LYS A 146 -25.80 16.85 7.03
C LYS A 146 -24.57 17.60 6.50
N VAL A 147 -23.98 18.48 7.30
CA VAL A 147 -22.79 19.24 6.88
C VAL A 147 -21.56 18.57 7.45
N LEU A 148 -20.71 18.12 6.54
CA LEU A 148 -19.46 17.43 6.84
C LEU A 148 -18.29 18.19 6.20
N TYR A 149 -17.20 18.30 6.93
CA TYR A 149 -15.94 18.87 6.49
C TYR A 149 -14.84 17.82 6.58
N VAL A 150 -14.02 17.72 5.54
CA VAL A 150 -12.95 16.74 5.45
C VAL A 150 -11.67 17.39 4.95
N ALA A 151 -10.61 17.28 5.75
CA ALA A 151 -9.27 17.70 5.36
C ALA A 151 -8.41 16.46 5.08
N THR A 152 -7.68 16.52 3.97
CA THR A 152 -6.93 15.38 3.46
C THR A 152 -5.55 15.78 2.95
N HIS A 153 -4.63 14.80 2.92
CA HIS A 153 -3.30 14.95 2.32
C HIS A 153 -2.81 13.60 1.76
N ARG A 154 -1.72 13.64 1.01
CA ARG A 154 -0.96 12.47 0.59
C ARG A 154 0.46 12.58 1.13
N HIS A 155 0.59 12.56 2.45
CA HIS A 155 1.80 12.93 3.18
C HIS A 155 2.18 14.40 2.90
N LYS A 156 3.17 14.69 2.06
CA LYS A 156 3.58 16.06 1.68
C LYS A 156 2.85 16.56 0.44
N ASP A 157 2.21 15.66 -0.30
CA ASP A 157 1.52 16.00 -1.54
C ASP A 157 0.08 16.47 -1.27
N PRO A 158 -0.49 17.28 -2.16
CA PRO A 158 -1.84 17.81 -2.02
C PRO A 158 -2.91 16.73 -1.87
N GLY A 159 -3.84 16.98 -0.94
CA GLY A 159 -5.04 16.18 -0.74
C GLY A 159 -6.32 16.96 -0.94
N GLY A 160 -6.37 18.17 -0.44
CA GLY A 160 -7.50 19.08 -0.57
C GLY A 160 -8.49 19.06 0.61
N PHE A 161 -9.43 19.98 0.56
CA PHE A 161 -10.55 20.10 1.49
C PHE A 161 -11.86 19.78 0.78
N PHE A 162 -12.70 18.97 1.42
CA PHE A 162 -13.99 18.57 0.89
C PHE A 162 -15.11 18.94 1.87
N LYS A 163 -16.21 19.44 1.32
CA LYS A 163 -17.44 19.75 2.06
C LYS A 163 -18.62 19.01 1.47
N SER A 164 -19.45 18.44 2.33
CA SER A 164 -20.77 17.92 2.00
C SER A 164 -21.84 18.72 2.76
N THR A 165 -23.01 18.87 2.16
CA THR A 165 -24.19 19.52 2.78
C THR A 165 -25.42 18.61 2.80
N ASP A 166 -25.26 17.36 2.38
CA ASP A 166 -26.34 16.38 2.23
C ASP A 166 -26.06 15.06 2.99
N GLY A 167 -25.17 15.10 3.99
CA GLY A 167 -24.81 13.94 4.80
C GLY A 167 -23.82 12.99 4.13
N GLY A 168 -23.01 13.53 3.19
CA GLY A 168 -21.96 12.77 2.53
C GLY A 168 -22.38 12.10 1.23
N LEU A 169 -23.58 12.40 0.69
CA LEU A 169 -24.03 11.87 -0.60
C LEU A 169 -23.28 12.53 -1.76
N THR A 170 -23.07 13.85 -1.65
CA THR A 170 -22.27 14.62 -2.62
C THR A 170 -21.20 15.45 -1.91
N TRP A 171 -20.10 15.71 -2.62
CA TRP A 171 -18.94 16.40 -2.09
C TRP A 171 -18.44 17.48 -3.04
N ARG A 172 -18.12 18.63 -2.49
CA ARG A 172 -17.48 19.73 -3.18
C ARG A 172 -16.06 19.91 -2.66
N GLU A 173 -15.09 19.96 -3.57
CA GLU A 173 -13.70 20.30 -3.25
C GLU A 173 -13.49 21.82 -3.27
N SER A 174 -12.79 22.37 -2.27
CA SER A 174 -12.43 23.80 -2.26
C SER A 174 -11.37 24.09 -3.32
N PRO A 175 -11.60 25.09 -4.18
CA PRO A 175 -10.61 25.49 -5.19
C PRO A 175 -9.33 26.04 -4.57
N GLU A 176 -9.43 26.78 -3.47
CA GLU A 176 -8.31 27.45 -2.78
C GLU A 176 -7.36 26.43 -2.14
N LEU A 177 -7.89 25.30 -1.65
CA LEU A 177 -7.14 24.29 -0.93
C LEU A 177 -6.83 23.04 -1.76
N ARG A 178 -7.19 23.00 -3.04
CA ARG A 178 -6.99 21.85 -3.92
C ARG A 178 -5.52 21.43 -4.02
N ASN A 179 -4.62 22.40 -3.98
CA ASN A 179 -3.18 22.18 -4.12
C ASN A 179 -2.45 22.15 -2.76
N GLU A 180 -3.18 22.01 -1.66
CA GLU A 180 -2.63 21.98 -0.32
C GLU A 180 -2.69 20.57 0.28
N ALA A 181 -1.66 20.24 1.08
CA ALA A 181 -1.65 19.05 1.93
C ALA A 181 -2.16 19.46 3.31
N LEU A 182 -3.39 19.05 3.66
CA LEU A 182 -4.04 19.48 4.90
C LEU A 182 -3.79 18.46 5.99
N HIS A 183 -3.03 18.85 7.01
CA HIS A 183 -2.63 17.99 8.12
C HIS A 183 -3.42 18.22 9.40
N SER A 184 -4.20 19.29 9.46
CA SER A 184 -5.06 19.59 10.60
C SER A 184 -6.28 20.42 10.18
N LEU A 185 -7.37 20.25 10.95
CA LEU A 185 -8.61 21.00 10.76
C LEU A 185 -9.27 21.22 12.13
N ALA A 186 -9.68 22.44 12.40
CA ALA A 186 -10.41 22.80 13.61
C ALA A 186 -11.59 23.70 13.27
N GLN A 187 -12.70 23.56 13.99
CA GLN A 187 -13.88 24.42 13.97
C GLN A 187 -14.02 25.09 15.32
N SER A 188 -14.44 26.35 15.34
CA SER A 188 -14.66 27.08 16.58
C SER A 188 -15.99 26.65 17.22
N ASP A 189 -15.95 26.29 18.50
CA ASP A 189 -17.16 26.02 19.29
C ASP A 189 -18.00 27.29 19.49
N ARG A 190 -17.33 28.43 19.59
CA ARG A 190 -17.97 29.74 19.83
C ARG A 190 -18.68 30.27 18.58
N ASP A 191 -18.08 30.10 17.41
CA ASP A 191 -18.65 30.46 16.12
C ASP A 191 -18.35 29.37 15.08
N PRO A 192 -19.26 28.43 14.89
CA PRO A 192 -19.07 27.31 13.97
C PRO A 192 -18.91 27.69 12.48
N ASN A 193 -19.08 29.00 12.12
CA ASN A 193 -18.71 29.44 10.78
C ASN A 193 -17.19 29.56 10.58
N ILE A 194 -16.43 29.61 11.70
CA ILE A 194 -14.98 29.73 11.66
C ILE A 194 -14.38 28.35 11.62
N LEU A 195 -13.68 28.05 10.52
CA LEU A 195 -12.84 26.89 10.37
C LEU A 195 -11.40 27.32 10.11
N ILE A 196 -10.44 26.54 10.61
CA ILE A 196 -9.02 26.76 10.39
C ILE A 196 -8.40 25.45 9.98
N THR A 197 -7.59 25.48 8.94
CA THR A 197 -6.82 24.31 8.48
C THR A 197 -5.34 24.63 8.43
N GLY A 198 -4.53 23.69 8.94
CA GLY A 198 -3.10 23.72 8.85
C GLY A 198 -2.64 22.88 7.67
N THR A 199 -1.74 23.44 6.88
CA THR A 199 -1.21 22.81 5.69
C THR A 199 0.31 22.69 5.78
N PHE A 200 0.89 22.01 4.80
CA PHE A 200 2.34 21.96 4.65
C PHE A 200 2.94 23.36 4.43
N ASN A 201 2.18 24.28 3.81
CA ASN A 201 2.64 25.62 3.43
C ASN A 201 2.21 26.74 4.40
N GLY A 202 1.36 26.46 5.39
CA GLY A 202 0.89 27.45 6.35
C GLY A 202 -0.51 27.18 6.87
N ILE A 203 -1.24 28.23 7.22
CA ILE A 203 -2.57 28.17 7.81
C ILE A 203 -3.57 28.93 6.93
N PHE A 204 -4.75 28.33 6.76
CA PHE A 204 -5.89 28.98 6.09
C PHE A 204 -7.06 29.08 7.06
N ARG A 205 -7.86 30.13 6.87
CA ARG A 205 -9.07 30.41 7.66
C ARG A 205 -10.28 30.61 6.76
N SER A 206 -11.39 30.01 7.15
CA SER A 206 -12.73 30.29 6.65
C SER A 206 -13.54 30.99 7.74
N THR A 207 -14.46 31.89 7.34
CA THR A 207 -15.46 32.54 8.23
C THR A 207 -16.88 32.31 7.73
N ASP A 208 -17.07 31.45 6.76
CA ASP A 208 -18.31 31.13 6.06
C ASP A 208 -18.60 29.63 6.00
N SER A 209 -18.21 28.91 7.04
CA SER A 209 -18.39 27.45 7.11
C SER A 209 -17.67 26.66 5.99
N GLY A 210 -16.48 27.11 5.59
CA GLY A 210 -15.65 26.43 4.60
C GLY A 210 -16.09 26.63 3.15
N GLU A 211 -16.90 27.66 2.84
CA GLU A 211 -17.22 28.02 1.45
C GLU A 211 -16.03 28.66 0.76
N THR A 212 -15.37 29.60 1.48
CA THR A 212 -14.16 30.28 1.00
C THR A 212 -13.03 30.21 2.04
N TRP A 213 -11.80 30.21 1.56
CA TRP A 213 -10.62 30.10 2.41
C TRP A 213 -9.62 31.21 2.09
N THR A 214 -9.12 31.86 3.13
CA THR A 214 -8.08 32.88 3.02
C THR A 214 -6.82 32.44 3.75
N PRO A 215 -5.63 32.55 3.13
CA PRO A 215 -4.38 32.26 3.83
C PRO A 215 -4.17 33.31 4.93
N LEU A 216 -3.78 32.84 6.11
CA LEU A 216 -3.30 33.72 7.17
C LEU A 216 -1.86 34.13 6.86
N SER A 217 -1.57 35.43 7.04
CA SER A 217 -0.24 35.94 6.66
C SER A 217 0.86 35.29 7.50
N THR A 218 1.77 34.61 6.84
CA THR A 218 2.97 34.06 7.43
C THR A 218 4.22 34.92 7.21
N ALA A 219 4.08 36.06 6.51
CA ALA A 219 5.19 36.94 6.20
C ALA A 219 5.91 37.49 7.47
N SER A 220 5.16 37.67 8.56
CA SER A 220 5.68 38.05 9.88
C SER A 220 6.18 36.86 10.72
N THR A 221 5.90 35.61 10.29
CA THR A 221 6.23 34.39 11.01
C THR A 221 6.70 33.30 10.05
N PRO A 222 7.92 33.40 9.52
CA PRO A 222 8.43 32.48 8.49
C PRO A 222 8.45 30.99 8.87
N GLY A 223 8.45 30.67 10.18
CA GLY A 223 8.46 29.30 10.69
C GLY A 223 7.08 28.66 10.85
N LEU A 224 5.99 29.36 10.53
CA LEU A 224 4.62 28.84 10.66
C LEU A 224 4.22 28.06 9.40
N VAL A 225 4.90 26.99 9.15
CA VAL A 225 4.67 26.02 8.07
C VAL A 225 4.70 24.61 8.64
N HIS A 226 4.33 23.61 7.85
CA HIS A 226 4.25 22.21 8.30
C HIS A 226 3.37 22.06 9.56
N VAL A 227 2.12 22.53 9.45
CA VAL A 227 1.20 22.63 10.61
C VAL A 227 0.47 21.30 10.78
N GLU A 228 0.93 20.50 11.77
CA GLU A 228 0.42 19.14 12.04
C GLU A 228 -0.80 19.15 12.96
N SER A 229 -0.95 20.15 13.81
CA SER A 229 -2.05 20.19 14.75
C SER A 229 -2.56 21.61 14.98
N LEU A 230 -3.87 21.73 15.20
CA LEU A 230 -4.57 22.99 15.49
C LEU A 230 -5.56 22.78 16.63
N ALA A 231 -5.69 23.80 17.48
CA ALA A 231 -6.76 23.88 18.47
C ALA A 231 -7.22 25.34 18.59
N ILE A 232 -8.53 25.54 18.64
CA ILE A 232 -9.17 26.85 18.89
C ILE A 232 -9.66 26.85 20.33
N ASP A 233 -9.46 27.96 21.03
CA ASP A 233 -10.00 28.11 22.38
C ASP A 233 -11.55 28.05 22.33
N PRO A 234 -12.18 27.17 23.14
CA PRO A 234 -13.64 27.01 23.10
C PRO A 234 -14.41 28.26 23.51
N HIS A 235 -13.76 29.21 24.22
CA HIS A 235 -14.38 30.44 24.72
C HIS A 235 -14.07 31.66 23.87
N ASP A 236 -12.97 31.66 23.10
CA ASP A 236 -12.56 32.76 22.20
C ASP A 236 -11.97 32.24 20.88
N ALA A 237 -12.75 32.43 19.81
CA ALA A 237 -12.35 32.05 18.46
C ALA A 237 -11.10 32.78 17.90
N ASN A 238 -10.62 33.83 18.58
CA ASN A 238 -9.40 34.53 18.21
C ASN A 238 -8.13 33.90 18.82
N ILE A 239 -8.30 33.07 19.83
CA ILE A 239 -7.19 32.36 20.45
C ILE A 239 -7.02 30.98 19.76
N ILE A 240 -5.90 30.81 19.07
CA ILE A 240 -5.63 29.60 18.30
C ILE A 240 -4.21 29.13 18.63
N TYR A 241 -4.08 27.83 18.78
CA TYR A 241 -2.82 27.13 18.96
C TYR A 241 -2.49 26.32 17.72
N ALA A 242 -1.26 26.38 17.25
CA ALA A 242 -0.76 25.62 16.10
C ALA A 242 0.50 24.86 16.47
N GLY A 243 0.50 23.56 16.25
CA GLY A 243 1.68 22.72 16.37
C GLY A 243 2.29 22.50 14.99
N THR A 244 3.59 22.79 14.89
CA THR A 244 4.36 22.62 13.65
C THR A 244 5.41 21.52 13.81
N TRP A 245 6.16 21.21 12.73
CA TRP A 245 7.30 20.29 12.82
C TRP A 245 8.45 20.79 13.70
N TYR A 246 8.37 22.05 14.14
CA TYR A 246 9.47 22.61 14.94
C TYR A 246 9.05 23.05 16.33
N LEU A 247 7.92 23.73 16.48
CA LEU A 247 7.51 24.30 17.76
C LEU A 247 6.01 24.63 17.77
N PRO A 248 5.41 24.87 18.97
CA PRO A 248 4.05 25.36 19.07
C PRO A 248 4.00 26.89 18.95
N TYR A 249 2.95 27.35 18.29
CA TYR A 249 2.62 28.76 18.13
C TYR A 249 1.24 29.07 18.74
N LYS A 250 1.05 30.33 19.11
CA LYS A 250 -0.23 30.88 19.59
C LYS A 250 -0.53 32.22 18.94
N THR A 251 -1.77 32.44 18.57
CA THR A 251 -2.33 33.76 18.23
C THR A 251 -3.42 34.14 19.23
N MET A 252 -3.66 35.42 19.40
CA MET A 252 -4.74 36.01 20.23
C MET A 252 -5.60 36.97 19.42
N ASP A 253 -5.38 37.08 18.13
CA ASP A 253 -6.01 38.04 17.23
C ASP A 253 -6.59 37.39 15.96
N GLY A 254 -6.94 36.13 16.06
CA GLY A 254 -7.53 35.34 14.99
C GLY A 254 -6.56 34.98 13.86
N GLY A 255 -5.26 34.95 14.15
CA GLY A 255 -4.23 34.56 13.22
C GLY A 255 -3.53 35.70 12.49
N ARG A 256 -3.77 36.96 12.87
CA ARG A 256 -3.06 38.12 12.30
C ARG A 256 -1.61 38.14 12.75
N THR A 257 -1.36 37.83 14.03
CA THR A 257 -0.03 37.72 14.59
C THR A 257 0.14 36.40 15.36
N TRP A 258 1.35 35.82 15.30
CA TRP A 258 1.65 34.56 15.95
C TRP A 258 2.90 34.68 16.81
N LYS A 259 2.89 34.04 17.97
CA LYS A 259 4.02 33.96 18.91
C LYS A 259 4.38 32.49 19.13
N ILE A 260 5.69 32.20 19.16
CA ILE A 260 6.20 30.91 19.61
C ILE A 260 5.98 30.80 21.12
N ILE A 261 5.42 29.68 21.58
CA ILE A 261 5.14 29.40 22.99
C ILE A 261 5.93 28.15 23.44
N LYS A 262 7.26 28.23 23.33
CA LYS A 262 8.16 27.07 23.54
C LYS A 262 8.76 26.95 24.94
N ASN A 263 8.51 27.88 25.86
CA ASN A 263 9.14 27.87 27.15
C ASN A 263 8.89 26.55 27.91
N GLY A 264 9.97 25.77 28.14
CA GLY A 264 9.89 24.41 28.70
C GLY A 264 9.76 23.27 27.71
N ILE A 265 9.57 23.52 26.41
CA ILE A 265 9.64 22.51 25.34
C ILE A 265 11.07 22.45 24.81
N ILE A 266 11.55 21.25 24.52
CA ILE A 266 12.84 21.05 23.86
C ILE A 266 12.77 21.63 22.45
N ASP A 267 13.75 22.44 22.06
CA ASP A 267 13.88 23.00 20.73
C ASP A 267 13.89 21.89 19.64
N ASP A 268 13.41 22.20 18.45
CA ASP A 268 13.30 21.27 17.33
C ASP A 268 12.36 20.08 17.64
N SER A 269 11.20 20.38 18.21
CA SER A 269 10.17 19.38 18.55
C SER A 269 8.98 19.49 17.63
N ASP A 270 8.71 18.44 16.82
CA ASP A 270 7.44 18.27 16.10
C ASP A 270 6.30 18.19 17.09
N ILE A 271 5.22 18.95 16.88
CA ILE A 271 4.02 18.97 17.72
C ILE A 271 2.87 18.27 16.99
N PHE A 272 2.65 16.99 17.32
CA PHE A 272 1.68 16.14 16.63
C PHE A 272 0.24 16.37 17.03
N ALA A 273 -0.02 16.77 18.28
CA ALA A 273 -1.35 17.05 18.78
C ALA A 273 -1.31 18.11 19.88
N ILE A 274 -2.33 18.97 19.90
CA ILE A 274 -2.62 19.94 20.94
C ILE A 274 -4.08 19.74 21.36
N ASN A 275 -4.31 19.59 22.65
CA ASN A 275 -5.65 19.43 23.21
C ASN A 275 -5.86 20.33 24.43
N LEU A 276 -6.88 21.18 24.37
CA LEU A 276 -7.30 22.07 25.45
C LEU A 276 -8.31 21.34 26.34
N ASP A 277 -8.28 21.58 27.65
CA ASP A 277 -9.37 21.18 28.53
C ASP A 277 -10.60 22.04 28.22
N PRO A 278 -11.74 21.46 27.83
CA PRO A 278 -12.92 22.24 27.41
C PRO A 278 -13.53 23.06 28.55
N ARG A 279 -13.10 22.83 29.79
CA ARG A 279 -13.58 23.55 31.01
C ARG A 279 -12.60 24.61 31.50
N ASP A 280 -11.31 24.43 31.13
CA ASP A 280 -10.21 25.31 31.51
C ASP A 280 -9.20 25.41 30.38
N SER A 281 -9.40 26.37 29.49
CA SER A 281 -8.51 26.55 28.31
C SER A 281 -7.09 26.98 28.67
N SER A 282 -6.79 27.28 29.95
CA SER A 282 -5.40 27.46 30.42
C SER A 282 -4.66 26.13 30.56
N HIS A 283 -5.39 25.02 30.73
CA HIS A 283 -4.82 23.68 30.80
C HIS A 283 -4.79 23.04 29.43
N ILE A 284 -3.57 22.84 28.88
CA ILE A 284 -3.32 22.29 27.56
C ILE A 284 -2.35 21.13 27.67
N ILE A 285 -2.63 20.05 26.98
CA ILE A 285 -1.70 18.92 26.81
C ILE A 285 -1.32 18.84 25.33
N ALA A 286 -0.03 18.75 25.05
CA ALA A 286 0.52 18.61 23.72
C ALA A 286 1.44 17.41 23.61
N SER A 287 1.42 16.72 22.46
CA SER A 287 2.40 15.70 22.15
C SER A 287 3.46 16.23 21.18
N ALA A 288 4.69 15.89 21.48
CA ALA A 288 5.84 16.24 20.66
C ALA A 288 6.72 14.99 20.39
N CYS A 289 7.61 15.09 19.40
CA CYS A 289 8.61 14.03 19.17
C CYS A 289 9.51 13.83 20.38
N SER A 290 9.70 14.87 21.20
CA SER A 290 10.48 14.83 22.43
C SER A 290 9.70 14.33 23.66
N GLY A 291 8.37 14.16 23.58
CA GLY A 291 7.52 13.67 24.68
C GLY A 291 6.14 14.32 24.72
N ILE A 292 5.44 14.09 25.83
CA ILE A 292 4.18 14.78 26.12
C ILE A 292 4.49 15.94 27.07
N TYR A 293 3.84 17.06 26.82
CA TYR A 293 3.98 18.29 27.59
C TYR A 293 2.62 18.79 28.07
N GLU A 294 2.61 19.42 29.21
CA GLU A 294 1.46 20.05 29.83
C GLU A 294 1.76 21.51 30.16
N THR A 295 0.81 22.38 29.99
CA THR A 295 0.81 23.75 30.51
C THR A 295 -0.49 24.02 31.26
N ARG A 296 -0.46 24.85 32.29
CA ARG A 296 -1.62 25.31 33.06
C ARG A 296 -1.74 26.85 33.06
N ASP A 297 -1.05 27.50 32.16
CA ASP A 297 -1.02 28.93 31.92
C ASP A 297 -1.15 29.32 30.45
N ALA A 298 -1.93 28.50 29.74
CA ALA A 298 -2.25 28.73 28.34
C ALA A 298 -1.01 28.83 27.40
N GLY A 299 0.05 28.05 27.71
CA GLY A 299 1.27 28.00 26.92
C GLY A 299 2.40 28.90 27.40
N GLY A 300 2.28 29.54 28.58
CA GLY A 300 3.33 30.37 29.15
C GLY A 300 4.55 29.54 29.59
N LEU A 301 4.30 28.41 30.26
CA LEU A 301 5.33 27.44 30.68
C LEU A 301 4.85 26.02 30.46
N TRP A 302 5.59 25.26 29.68
CA TRP A 302 5.35 23.85 29.47
C TRP A 302 6.22 22.97 30.38
N ARG A 303 5.63 21.91 30.85
CA ARG A 303 6.30 20.89 31.66
C ARG A 303 6.21 19.56 30.98
N LYS A 304 7.35 18.87 30.84
CA LYS A 304 7.37 17.53 30.26
C LYS A 304 6.75 16.52 31.22
N VAL A 305 5.76 15.78 30.75
CA VAL A 305 5.05 14.75 31.50
C VAL A 305 5.84 13.44 31.45
N GLN A 306 6.00 12.79 32.62
CA GLN A 306 6.65 11.50 32.77
C GLN A 306 5.59 10.38 32.82
N GLY A 307 5.98 9.15 32.42
CA GLY A 307 5.13 7.95 32.55
C GLY A 307 4.78 7.25 31.25
N ILE A 308 4.89 7.93 30.09
CA ILE A 308 4.82 7.29 28.79
C ILE A 308 6.24 7.12 28.25
N PRO A 309 6.65 5.88 27.89
CA PRO A 309 8.01 5.62 27.41
C PRO A 309 8.35 6.43 26.15
N SER A 310 9.64 6.70 25.99
CA SER A 310 10.14 7.49 24.85
C SER A 310 9.90 6.85 23.47
N GLN A 311 9.79 5.53 23.39
CA GLN A 311 9.44 4.83 22.15
C GLN A 311 7.99 5.09 21.72
N SER A 312 7.08 5.35 22.67
CA SER A 312 5.66 5.61 22.46
C SER A 312 5.36 7.10 22.17
N ARG A 313 6.35 7.92 21.82
CA ARG A 313 6.25 9.39 21.78
C ARG A 313 5.38 9.95 20.67
N ARG A 314 5.31 9.29 19.53
CA ARG A 314 4.47 9.77 18.43
C ARG A 314 3.01 9.54 18.76
N THR A 315 2.45 10.46 19.54
CA THR A 315 1.07 10.45 20.00
C THR A 315 0.27 11.33 19.08
N ARG A 316 -0.51 10.72 18.20
CA ARG A 316 -1.34 11.46 17.24
C ARG A 316 -2.65 11.95 17.86
N ALA A 317 -3.12 11.27 18.91
CA ALA A 317 -4.37 11.59 19.57
C ALA A 317 -4.15 11.79 21.07
N ILE A 318 -4.44 12.99 21.56
CA ILE A 318 -4.58 13.30 22.98
C ILE A 318 -5.98 13.85 23.20
N LEU A 319 -6.66 13.35 24.20
CA LEU A 319 -8.00 13.79 24.53
C LEU A 319 -8.15 13.92 26.05
N GLN A 320 -8.39 15.13 26.52
CA GLN A 320 -8.93 15.39 27.85
C GLN A 320 -10.42 15.07 27.83
N HIS A 321 -10.86 14.22 28.75
CA HIS A 321 -12.21 13.71 28.73
C HIS A 321 -13.24 14.85 28.84
N PRO A 322 -14.22 14.98 27.93
CA PRO A 322 -15.08 16.14 27.86
C PRO A 322 -15.96 16.34 29.10
N THR A 323 -16.31 15.25 29.80
CA THR A 323 -17.25 15.31 30.95
C THR A 323 -16.70 14.78 32.27
N ILE A 324 -15.61 13.97 32.22
CA ILE A 324 -14.98 13.43 33.46
C ILE A 324 -13.70 14.20 33.76
N PRO A 325 -13.69 15.05 34.80
CA PRO A 325 -12.51 15.81 35.16
C PRO A 325 -11.30 14.94 35.49
N GLY A 326 -10.15 15.34 35.01
CA GLY A 326 -8.88 14.65 35.28
C GLY A 326 -8.67 13.32 34.54
N LEU A 327 -9.63 12.89 33.73
CA LEU A 327 -9.44 11.72 32.85
C LEU A 327 -8.87 12.17 31.51
N VAL A 328 -7.68 11.65 31.18
CA VAL A 328 -6.96 11.99 29.94
C VAL A 328 -6.55 10.71 29.21
N PHE A 329 -6.64 10.73 27.90
CA PHE A 329 -6.29 9.64 27.01
C PHE A 329 -5.15 10.06 26.06
N ALA A 330 -4.27 9.11 25.76
CA ALA A 330 -3.23 9.28 24.75
C ALA A 330 -3.15 8.05 23.83
N GLY A 331 -3.41 8.26 22.55
CA GLY A 331 -3.25 7.26 21.50
C GLY A 331 -1.85 7.36 20.91
N THR A 332 -1.05 6.33 21.10
CA THR A 332 0.37 6.33 20.75
C THR A 332 0.71 5.26 19.71
N THR A 333 1.95 5.26 19.22
CA THR A 333 2.49 4.18 18.39
C THR A 333 2.68 2.87 19.16
N GLU A 334 2.59 2.90 20.50
CA GLU A 334 2.73 1.74 21.38
C GLU A 334 1.59 1.66 22.38
N GLY A 335 0.35 1.61 21.90
CA GLY A 335 -0.84 1.37 22.69
C GLY A 335 -1.60 2.61 23.10
N PHE A 336 -2.72 2.36 23.76
CA PHE A 336 -3.59 3.36 24.34
C PHE A 336 -3.24 3.54 25.81
N TRP A 337 -2.99 4.79 26.19
CA TRP A 337 -2.61 5.20 27.52
C TRP A 337 -3.72 6.04 28.15
N ARG A 338 -3.91 5.88 29.44
CA ARG A 338 -4.93 6.57 30.19
C ARG A 338 -4.35 7.09 31.50
N SER A 339 -4.71 8.32 31.89
CA SER A 339 -4.46 8.91 33.20
C SER A 339 -5.77 9.31 33.85
N GLY A 340 -5.96 9.02 35.11
CA GLY A 340 -7.09 9.52 35.94
C GLY A 340 -6.73 10.70 36.82
N LYS A 341 -5.58 11.35 36.58
CA LYS A 341 -5.04 12.47 37.36
C LYS A 341 -4.64 13.66 36.49
N GLY A 342 -5.45 13.98 35.48
CA GLY A 342 -5.22 15.12 34.61
C GLY A 342 -4.01 15.02 33.70
N GLY A 343 -3.40 13.84 33.57
CA GLY A 343 -2.15 13.69 32.78
C GLY A 343 -0.89 13.87 33.62
N ASP A 344 -0.98 14.02 34.93
CA ASP A 344 0.16 14.22 35.84
C ASP A 344 1.27 13.16 35.67
N ASN A 345 2.47 13.52 36.10
CA ASN A 345 3.65 12.66 36.07
C ASN A 345 3.38 11.29 36.71
N ASN A 346 3.79 10.24 36.00
CA ASN A 346 3.68 8.84 36.44
C ASN A 346 2.23 8.37 36.74
N SER A 347 1.23 9.08 36.24
CA SER A 347 -0.18 8.70 36.35
C SER A 347 -0.70 7.88 35.15
N TRP A 348 0.12 7.67 34.13
CA TRP A 348 -0.25 7.04 32.89
C TRP A 348 -0.13 5.52 32.94
N MET A 349 -1.18 4.84 32.49
CA MET A 349 -1.23 3.39 32.36
C MET A 349 -1.58 3.00 30.92
N VAL A 350 -0.82 2.08 30.33
CA VAL A 350 -1.20 1.44 29.08
C VAL A 350 -2.26 0.39 29.33
N THR A 351 -3.34 0.41 28.54
CA THR A 351 -4.48 -0.51 28.73
C THR A 351 -4.71 -1.43 27.52
N THR A 352 -3.92 -1.25 26.46
CA THR A 352 -3.93 -2.14 25.28
C THR A 352 -2.56 -2.80 25.09
N SER A 353 -2.47 -3.71 24.12
CA SER A 353 -1.18 -4.20 23.64
C SER A 353 -0.33 -3.03 23.11
N ARG A 354 0.96 -3.03 23.42
CA ARG A 354 1.92 -2.07 22.88
C ARG A 354 2.20 -2.25 21.37
N GLN A 355 1.70 -3.32 20.76
CA GLN A 355 1.78 -3.52 19.31
C GLN A 355 0.64 -2.81 18.56
N LEU A 356 -0.30 -2.22 19.28
CA LEU A 356 -1.44 -1.51 18.73
C LEU A 356 -1.09 -0.03 18.58
N GLU A 357 -1.10 0.47 17.36
CA GLU A 357 -0.90 1.88 17.07
C GLU A 357 -2.26 2.59 16.95
N ILE A 358 -2.43 3.66 17.72
CA ILE A 358 -3.68 4.40 17.86
C ILE A 358 -3.57 5.73 17.12
N ASN A 359 -4.51 6.01 16.21
CA ASN A 359 -4.54 7.23 15.42
C ASN A 359 -5.56 8.26 15.90
N SER A 360 -6.67 7.79 16.47
CA SER A 360 -7.79 8.65 16.87
C SER A 360 -8.51 8.12 18.10
N ILE A 361 -9.13 9.02 18.85
CA ILE A 361 -9.90 8.72 20.07
C ILE A 361 -11.20 9.51 20.01
N ALA A 362 -12.33 8.86 20.30
CA ALA A 362 -13.63 9.50 20.46
C ALA A 362 -14.32 8.97 21.72
N VAL A 363 -15.07 9.83 22.39
CA VAL A 363 -15.89 9.48 23.55
C VAL A 363 -17.35 9.62 23.17
N HIS A 364 -18.17 8.64 23.54
CA HIS A 364 -19.59 8.67 23.26
C HIS A 364 -20.26 9.80 24.09
N PRO A 365 -21.00 10.73 23.46
CA PRO A 365 -21.45 11.95 24.11
C PRO A 365 -22.47 11.71 25.26
N ARG A 366 -23.30 10.65 25.15
CA ARG A 366 -24.28 10.29 26.19
C ARG A 366 -23.77 9.26 27.18
N ASN A 367 -22.69 8.55 26.84
CA ASN A 367 -22.17 7.47 27.67
C ASN A 367 -20.65 7.65 27.87
N PRO A 368 -20.23 8.45 28.82
CA PRO A 368 -18.85 8.90 29.00
C PRO A 368 -17.85 7.76 29.27
N ASN A 369 -18.31 6.58 29.71
CA ASN A 369 -17.47 5.43 29.86
C ASN A 369 -17.24 4.67 28.54
N THR A 370 -17.96 5.01 27.49
CA THR A 370 -17.75 4.41 26.16
C THR A 370 -16.75 5.20 25.37
N VAL A 371 -15.60 4.58 25.08
CA VAL A 371 -14.45 5.16 24.39
C VAL A 371 -14.16 4.35 23.15
N TYR A 372 -14.03 5.02 22.02
CA TYR A 372 -13.65 4.41 20.72
C TYR A 372 -12.26 4.84 20.35
N ILE A 373 -11.52 3.92 19.74
CA ILE A 373 -10.20 4.19 19.17
C ILE A 373 -10.13 3.71 17.73
N GLY A 374 -9.57 4.56 16.87
CA GLY A 374 -9.18 4.21 15.50
C GLY A 374 -7.73 3.78 15.48
N THR A 375 -7.44 2.65 14.84
CA THR A 375 -6.14 1.99 14.92
C THR A 375 -5.53 1.75 13.54
N ASN A 376 -4.23 1.52 13.52
CA ASN A 376 -3.60 0.90 12.36
C ASN A 376 -3.86 -0.62 12.39
N ASN A 377 -4.32 -1.17 11.28
CA ASN A 377 -4.54 -2.58 11.00
C ASN A 377 -5.71 -3.27 11.73
N TYR A 378 -6.16 -2.79 12.90
CA TYR A 378 -7.20 -3.46 13.68
C TYR A 378 -8.58 -2.80 13.58
N GLY A 379 -8.66 -1.70 12.82
CA GLY A 379 -9.92 -0.97 12.62
C GLY A 379 -10.33 -0.14 13.82
N VAL A 380 -11.63 -0.09 14.09
CA VAL A 380 -12.23 0.55 15.26
C VAL A 380 -12.28 -0.46 16.40
N MET A 381 -11.92 -0.01 17.61
CA MET A 381 -12.13 -0.76 18.85
C MET A 381 -12.91 0.09 19.83
N VAL A 382 -13.72 -0.54 20.66
CA VAL A 382 -14.60 0.10 21.64
C VAL A 382 -14.32 -0.42 23.04
N SER A 383 -14.34 0.49 24.00
CA SER A 383 -14.32 0.24 25.43
C SER A 383 -15.63 0.75 26.02
N THR A 384 -16.23 0.02 26.95
CA THR A 384 -17.41 0.44 27.73
C THR A 384 -17.08 0.71 29.19
N ASP A 385 -15.82 0.67 29.57
CA ASP A 385 -15.31 0.79 30.93
C ASP A 385 -14.30 1.94 31.13
N GLY A 386 -14.42 2.98 30.30
CA GLY A 386 -13.59 4.18 30.37
C GLY A 386 -12.17 3.97 29.85
N GLY A 387 -12.00 3.14 28.84
CA GLY A 387 -10.70 2.89 28.18
C GLY A 387 -9.81 1.90 28.91
N LYS A 388 -10.35 1.03 29.77
CA LYS A 388 -9.57 0.00 30.47
C LYS A 388 -9.42 -1.27 29.64
N ASN A 389 -10.51 -1.69 28.96
CA ASN A 389 -10.52 -2.85 28.07
C ASN A 389 -11.14 -2.47 26.73
N PHE A 390 -10.64 -3.04 25.64
CA PHE A 390 -11.14 -2.76 24.31
C PHE A 390 -11.47 -4.05 23.56
N VAL A 391 -12.56 -4.00 22.79
CA VAL A 391 -12.96 -5.08 21.87
C VAL A 391 -13.10 -4.53 20.45
N PRO A 392 -12.84 -5.32 19.39
CA PRO A 392 -13.05 -4.90 18.01
C PRO A 392 -14.51 -4.52 17.71
N SER A 393 -14.72 -3.49 16.90
CA SER A 393 -16.02 -3.00 16.44
C SER A 393 -15.99 -2.69 14.95
N ASN A 394 -15.89 -3.74 14.12
CA ASN A 394 -15.60 -3.66 12.69
C ASN A 394 -16.67 -4.34 11.81
N GLY A 395 -17.90 -4.47 12.26
CA GLY A 395 -18.98 -5.07 11.46
C GLY A 395 -19.08 -4.35 10.10
N GLY A 396 -19.04 -5.11 9.00
CA GLY A 396 -19.13 -4.57 7.63
C GLY A 396 -17.92 -3.77 7.13
N PHE A 397 -16.82 -3.67 7.91
CA PHE A 397 -15.61 -2.96 7.50
C PHE A 397 -14.43 -3.90 7.26
N SER A 398 -13.81 -3.77 6.10
CA SER A 398 -12.47 -4.30 5.83
C SER A 398 -11.68 -3.28 5.00
N GLY A 399 -10.65 -2.74 5.61
CA GLY A 399 -9.69 -1.82 4.98
C GLY A 399 -8.34 -2.50 4.71
N ARG A 400 -8.31 -3.83 4.61
CA ARG A 400 -7.05 -4.57 4.46
C ARG A 400 -6.56 -4.63 3.03
N PHE A 401 -5.25 -4.58 2.87
CA PHE A 401 -4.58 -4.90 1.63
C PHE A 401 -4.41 -6.42 1.53
N VAL A 402 -5.26 -7.08 0.76
CA VAL A 402 -5.19 -8.52 0.52
C VAL A 402 -4.26 -8.79 -0.65
N ASN A 403 -3.13 -9.43 -0.35
CA ASN A 403 -2.06 -9.69 -1.31
C ASN A 403 -2.24 -11.00 -2.08
N THR A 404 -2.69 -12.06 -1.41
CA THR A 404 -2.95 -13.35 -2.05
C THR A 404 -4.12 -14.07 -1.40
N ILE A 405 -4.81 -14.89 -2.19
CA ILE A 405 -5.92 -15.73 -1.77
C ILE A 405 -5.68 -17.12 -2.35
N LEU A 406 -5.89 -18.17 -1.53
CA LEU A 406 -5.84 -19.56 -1.94
C LEU A 406 -7.00 -20.32 -1.33
N ALA A 407 -7.79 -21.02 -2.14
CA ALA A 407 -8.76 -22.00 -1.66
C ALA A 407 -8.07 -23.34 -1.39
N ASP A 408 -8.43 -24.00 -0.27
CA ASP A 408 -7.92 -25.32 0.06
C ASP A 408 -8.44 -26.36 -0.95
N ARG A 409 -7.54 -27.13 -1.52
CA ARG A 409 -7.88 -28.08 -2.61
C ARG A 409 -8.71 -29.27 -2.16
N GLU A 410 -8.73 -29.63 -0.88
CA GLU A 410 -9.48 -30.76 -0.33
C GLU A 410 -10.66 -30.29 0.54
N ASN A 411 -10.44 -29.26 1.35
CA ASN A 411 -11.48 -28.67 2.19
C ASN A 411 -11.98 -27.37 1.60
N PHE A 412 -12.95 -27.45 0.73
CA PHE A 412 -13.48 -26.30 -0.02
C PHE A 412 -14.15 -25.22 0.86
N ASN A 413 -14.44 -25.50 2.13
CA ASN A 413 -14.87 -24.47 3.07
C ASN A 413 -13.70 -23.67 3.62
N ARG A 414 -12.45 -24.11 3.38
CA ARG A 414 -11.27 -23.44 3.87
C ARG A 414 -10.63 -22.58 2.78
N VAL A 415 -10.45 -21.31 3.09
CA VAL A 415 -9.80 -20.33 2.23
C VAL A 415 -8.73 -19.60 3.05
N TYR A 416 -7.61 -19.34 2.43
CA TYR A 416 -6.47 -18.67 3.02
C TYR A 416 -6.27 -17.30 2.38
N ALA A 417 -5.87 -16.30 3.16
CA ALA A 417 -5.49 -15.00 2.64
C ALA A 417 -4.30 -14.43 3.41
N THR A 418 -3.41 -13.75 2.68
CA THR A 418 -2.40 -12.89 3.29
C THR A 418 -2.74 -11.44 3.10
N THR A 419 -2.40 -10.63 4.09
CA THR A 419 -2.56 -9.18 4.01
C THR A 419 -1.25 -8.48 4.30
N ILE A 420 -1.10 -7.27 3.75
CA ILE A 420 0.03 -6.39 4.00
C ILE A 420 -0.45 -5.20 4.83
N ASN A 421 0.33 -4.86 5.85
CA ASN A 421 0.10 -3.67 6.67
C ASN A 421 0.90 -2.52 6.08
N THR A 422 0.22 -1.60 5.41
CA THR A 422 0.86 -0.54 4.62
C THR A 422 1.53 0.52 5.48
N THR A 423 1.05 0.73 6.70
CA THR A 423 1.53 1.77 7.62
C THR A 423 2.62 1.28 8.56
N THR A 424 2.39 0.13 9.21
CA THR A 424 3.28 -0.37 10.26
C THR A 424 4.31 -1.37 9.77
N GLY A 425 4.17 -1.81 8.52
CA GLY A 425 4.91 -2.95 7.98
C GLY A 425 4.42 -4.27 8.57
N GLY A 426 4.88 -5.39 7.98
CA GLY A 426 4.38 -6.70 8.32
C GLY A 426 3.03 -7.01 7.67
N GLY A 427 2.37 -8.06 8.13
CA GLY A 427 1.10 -8.50 7.57
C GLY A 427 0.44 -9.55 8.47
N PHE A 428 -0.66 -10.09 7.98
CA PHE A 428 -1.38 -11.17 8.64
C PHE A 428 -1.63 -12.32 7.67
N PHE A 429 -1.70 -13.51 8.22
CA PHE A 429 -2.27 -14.68 7.57
C PHE A 429 -3.64 -14.95 8.17
N PHE A 430 -4.63 -15.12 7.32
CA PHE A 430 -6.01 -15.37 7.71
C PHE A 430 -6.49 -16.72 7.16
N ILE A 431 -7.36 -17.36 7.94
CA ILE A 431 -8.10 -18.58 7.56
C ILE A 431 -9.59 -18.26 7.61
N SER A 432 -10.30 -18.61 6.55
CA SER A 432 -11.73 -18.82 6.57
C SER A 432 -12.01 -20.32 6.68
N SER A 433 -13.06 -20.71 7.42
CA SER A 433 -13.53 -22.09 7.55
C SER A 433 -14.95 -22.28 7.03
N ASP A 434 -15.53 -21.24 6.43
CA ASP A 434 -16.91 -21.13 5.97
C ASP A 434 -17.03 -20.67 4.51
N GLY A 435 -16.01 -20.98 3.71
CA GLY A 435 -16.00 -20.65 2.29
C GLY A 435 -15.77 -19.16 2.02
N GLY A 436 -15.02 -18.48 2.89
CA GLY A 436 -14.71 -17.06 2.73
C GLY A 436 -15.74 -16.10 3.33
N ALA A 437 -16.77 -16.60 4.02
CA ALA A 437 -17.79 -15.75 4.61
C ALA A 437 -17.29 -15.02 5.86
N SER A 438 -16.42 -15.63 6.64
CA SER A 438 -15.74 -15.02 7.79
C SER A 438 -14.27 -15.42 7.85
N TRP A 439 -13.46 -14.64 8.56
CA TRP A 439 -12.01 -14.79 8.57
C TRP A 439 -11.44 -14.66 9.98
N GLN A 440 -10.49 -15.53 10.32
CA GLN A 440 -9.77 -15.50 11.58
C GLN A 440 -8.26 -15.37 11.33
N PRO A 441 -7.57 -14.50 12.11
CA PRO A 441 -6.12 -14.40 11.99
C PRO A 441 -5.44 -15.67 12.51
N SER A 442 -4.42 -16.15 11.81
CA SER A 442 -3.63 -17.31 12.19
C SER A 442 -2.14 -16.98 12.18
N MET A 443 -1.70 -16.31 13.25
CA MET A 443 -0.35 -15.75 13.41
C MET A 443 0.50 -16.52 14.44
N ARG A 444 0.06 -17.71 14.86
CA ARG A 444 0.79 -18.47 15.87
C ARG A 444 2.20 -18.81 15.40
N ASN A 445 3.19 -18.41 16.20
CA ASN A 445 4.63 -18.55 15.94
C ASN A 445 5.16 -17.74 14.74
N MET A 446 4.43 -16.74 14.27
CA MET A 446 4.91 -15.81 13.24
C MET A 446 5.46 -14.52 13.86
N PRO A 447 6.57 -13.97 13.31
CA PRO A 447 7.05 -12.65 13.69
C PRO A 447 6.06 -11.53 13.33
N ALA A 448 6.00 -10.48 14.14
CA ALA A 448 5.07 -9.35 13.95
C ALA A 448 5.28 -8.59 12.62
N ARG A 449 6.49 -8.61 12.06
CA ARG A 449 6.83 -7.93 10.79
C ARG A 449 6.89 -8.87 9.58
N LEU A 450 6.34 -10.08 9.70
CA LEU A 450 6.27 -10.99 8.59
C LEU A 450 5.24 -10.51 7.56
N ILE A 451 5.61 -10.52 6.28
CA ILE A 451 4.71 -10.26 5.14
C ILE A 451 4.66 -11.54 4.31
N GLY A 452 3.47 -12.09 4.09
CA GLY A 452 3.25 -13.22 3.19
C GLY A 452 3.05 -12.72 1.77
N TYR A 453 3.90 -13.17 0.85
CA TYR A 453 3.81 -12.82 -0.57
C TYR A 453 3.13 -13.90 -1.42
N SER A 454 3.29 -15.16 -1.05
CA SER A 454 2.72 -16.29 -1.79
C SER A 454 2.36 -17.44 -0.86
N ILE A 455 1.29 -18.14 -1.20
CA ILE A 455 0.83 -19.35 -0.48
C ILE A 455 0.87 -20.50 -1.45
N LEU A 456 1.46 -21.65 -1.02
CA LEU A 456 1.43 -22.90 -1.77
C LEU A 456 0.99 -24.02 -0.84
N GLN A 457 -0.06 -24.74 -1.19
CA GLN A 457 -0.45 -25.98 -0.53
C GLN A 457 0.28 -27.14 -1.20
N ASP A 458 0.92 -28.02 -0.41
CA ASP A 458 1.68 -29.16 -0.92
C ASP A 458 0.75 -30.15 -1.63
N GLU A 459 1.12 -30.58 -2.82
CA GLU A 459 0.29 -31.50 -3.61
C GLU A 459 0.23 -32.91 -3.04
N ARG A 460 1.18 -33.30 -2.20
CA ARG A 460 1.27 -34.63 -1.58
C ARG A 460 0.50 -34.70 -0.27
N ASP A 461 0.46 -33.59 0.49
CA ASP A 461 -0.19 -33.49 1.79
C ASP A 461 -0.87 -32.14 1.95
N ALA A 462 -2.18 -32.13 1.86
CA ALA A 462 -2.97 -30.92 2.00
C ALA A 462 -2.88 -30.22 3.38
N ASN A 463 -2.36 -30.90 4.41
CA ASN A 463 -2.08 -30.30 5.71
C ASN A 463 -0.85 -29.39 5.67
N VAL A 464 0.01 -29.58 4.68
CA VAL A 464 1.24 -28.81 4.51
C VAL A 464 1.00 -27.60 3.65
N ILE A 465 1.29 -26.44 4.22
CA ILE A 465 1.22 -25.14 3.52
C ILE A 465 2.57 -24.46 3.63
N TYR A 466 3.08 -24.00 2.51
CA TYR A 466 4.26 -23.16 2.42
C TYR A 466 3.85 -21.70 2.23
N LEU A 467 4.55 -20.82 2.93
CA LEU A 467 4.35 -19.37 2.84
C LEU A 467 5.68 -18.72 2.45
N GLY A 468 5.72 -18.12 1.28
CA GLY A 468 6.81 -17.26 0.84
C GLY A 468 6.67 -15.90 1.48
N THR A 469 7.73 -15.41 2.16
CA THR A 469 7.66 -14.20 2.97
C THR A 469 8.86 -13.27 2.74
N ASN A 470 8.78 -12.06 3.29
CA ASN A 470 9.91 -11.13 3.37
C ASN A 470 11.09 -11.62 4.24
N LEU A 471 10.87 -12.65 5.06
CA LEU A 471 11.84 -13.24 5.99
C LEU A 471 12.22 -14.67 5.58
N GLY A 472 12.12 -15.00 4.30
CA GLY A 472 12.33 -16.34 3.80
C GLY A 472 11.05 -17.18 3.76
N MET A 473 11.17 -18.47 3.93
CA MET A 473 10.07 -19.41 3.81
C MET A 473 9.59 -19.93 5.16
N TYR A 474 8.28 -19.96 5.33
CA TYR A 474 7.60 -20.55 6.48
C TYR A 474 6.77 -21.77 6.05
N ARG A 475 6.55 -22.69 6.98
CA ARG A 475 5.74 -23.87 6.77
C ARG A 475 4.76 -24.10 7.89
N SER A 476 3.57 -24.50 7.54
CA SER A 476 2.55 -25.08 8.42
C SER A 476 2.39 -26.56 8.06
N ILE A 477 2.08 -27.40 9.06
CA ILE A 477 1.74 -28.83 8.88
C ILE A 477 0.32 -29.13 9.42
N ASP A 478 -0.43 -28.11 9.74
CA ASP A 478 -1.76 -28.16 10.34
C ASP A 478 -2.74 -27.23 9.60
N ARG A 479 -2.62 -27.14 8.28
CA ARG A 479 -3.47 -26.31 7.41
C ARG A 479 -3.47 -24.83 7.80
N GLY A 480 -2.31 -24.29 8.14
CA GLY A 480 -2.14 -22.87 8.40
C GLY A 480 -2.50 -22.42 9.83
N VAL A 481 -2.78 -23.33 10.76
CA VAL A 481 -3.12 -22.99 12.16
C VAL A 481 -1.88 -22.56 12.94
N SER A 482 -0.74 -23.19 12.70
CA SER A 482 0.54 -22.80 13.29
C SER A 482 1.66 -22.85 12.27
N TRP A 483 2.70 -22.06 12.51
CA TRP A 483 3.77 -21.83 11.55
C TRP A 483 5.15 -22.01 12.16
N GLY A 484 6.11 -22.42 11.35
CA GLY A 484 7.51 -22.43 11.69
C GLY A 484 8.39 -21.98 10.52
N PRO A 485 9.51 -21.28 10.80
CA PRO A 485 10.48 -20.96 9.77
C PRO A 485 11.09 -22.27 9.24
N MET A 486 11.30 -22.35 7.94
CA MET A 486 12.04 -23.45 7.35
C MET A 486 13.54 -23.19 7.51
N THR A 487 14.07 -23.62 8.64
CA THR A 487 15.52 -23.62 8.90
C THR A 487 16.10 -24.95 8.52
N ALA A 488 17.34 -24.93 8.02
CA ALA A 488 18.09 -26.15 7.75
C ALA A 488 18.10 -27.06 8.99
N ARG A 489 17.65 -28.27 8.85
CA ARG A 489 17.98 -29.30 9.84
C ARG A 489 19.50 -29.44 9.89
N LYS A 490 20.13 -29.22 11.04
CA LYS A 490 21.52 -29.66 11.24
C LYS A 490 21.57 -31.13 10.85
N PRO A 491 22.48 -31.54 9.94
CA PRO A 491 22.65 -32.96 9.63
C PRO A 491 22.74 -33.75 10.94
N ALA A 492 21.95 -34.77 11.10
CA ALA A 492 22.07 -35.65 12.26
C ALA A 492 23.51 -36.11 12.29
N THR A 493 24.28 -35.69 13.28
CA THR A 493 25.63 -36.19 13.51
C THR A 493 25.46 -37.70 13.73
N LEU A 494 25.93 -38.49 12.75
CA LEU A 494 26.01 -39.93 12.91
C LEU A 494 26.70 -40.19 14.23
N PRO A 495 26.17 -41.07 15.09
CA PRO A 495 26.79 -41.35 16.37
C PRO A 495 28.22 -41.87 16.11
N ALA A 496 29.20 -41.14 16.63
CA ALA A 496 30.60 -41.51 16.52
C ALA A 496 30.77 -42.98 17.02
N LYS A 497 31.22 -43.89 16.13
CA LYS A 497 31.58 -45.23 16.51
C LYS A 497 32.54 -45.15 17.71
N LYS A 498 32.07 -45.56 18.88
CA LYS A 498 32.90 -45.73 20.07
C LYS A 498 34.07 -46.68 19.73
N ARG A 499 35.27 -46.14 19.55
CA ARG A 499 36.51 -46.90 19.63
C ARG A 499 36.65 -47.37 21.06
N ALA A 500 36.62 -48.65 21.26
CA ALA A 500 36.96 -49.32 22.52
C ALA A 500 38.38 -48.91 22.92
N ALA A 501 38.52 -48.15 23.99
CA ALA A 501 39.80 -47.87 24.61
C ALA A 501 40.00 -48.84 25.76
N ALA A 502 41.07 -49.57 25.64
CA ALA A 502 41.59 -50.54 26.65
C ALA A 502 41.87 -49.85 27.99
N ARG A 503 41.58 -50.57 29.06
CA ARG A 503 41.83 -50.22 30.44
C ARG A 503 43.32 -50.01 30.70
N GLY A 504 43.69 -48.95 31.38
CA GLY A 504 44.94 -48.77 32.10
C GLY A 504 44.68 -48.01 33.39
N THR A 505 44.85 -48.70 34.47
CA THR A 505 44.72 -48.24 35.85
C THR A 505 45.96 -47.36 36.25
N ALA A 506 45.77 -46.24 36.96
CA ALA A 506 46.54 -45.91 38.14
C ALA A 506 46.04 -44.60 38.81
N ARG A 507 46.07 -44.69 40.10
CA ARG A 507 45.72 -43.77 41.18
C ARG A 507 46.59 -42.52 41.23
N GLY A 508 46.02 -41.42 41.78
CA GLY A 508 46.83 -40.40 42.43
C GLY A 508 46.12 -39.03 42.62
N ARG A 509 45.77 -38.80 43.78
CA ARG A 509 45.25 -37.74 44.62
C ARG A 509 45.86 -36.35 44.44
N VAL A 510 45.02 -35.38 44.81
CA VAL A 510 45.28 -34.08 45.60
C VAL A 510 45.30 -32.81 44.83
N ALA A 511 44.30 -31.91 45.14
CA ALA A 511 44.24 -30.46 44.96
C ALA A 511 45.13 -29.77 46.06
N PRO A 512 45.16 -28.46 46.23
CA PRO A 512 44.66 -27.29 45.47
C PRO A 512 45.68 -26.09 45.42
N GLY A 513 45.35 -24.98 44.77
CA GLY A 513 45.96 -23.73 45.19
C GLY A 513 46.20 -22.70 44.08
N ARG A 514 45.38 -21.71 44.04
CA ARG A 514 45.52 -20.23 43.98
C ARG A 514 46.64 -19.57 43.14
N THR A 515 46.14 -18.56 42.44
CA THR A 515 46.57 -17.13 42.24
C THR A 515 47.58 -16.79 41.15
N ALA A 516 47.05 -15.99 40.23
CA ALA A 516 47.40 -14.60 39.89
C ALA A 516 48.64 -14.31 39.01
N THR A 517 48.38 -13.34 38.15
CA THR A 517 49.25 -12.28 37.57
C THR A 517 49.88 -12.53 36.21
N SER A 518 49.51 -11.64 35.31
CA SER A 518 50.31 -11.21 34.12
C SER A 518 51.62 -10.54 34.55
N PRO A 519 52.61 -10.45 33.67
CA PRO A 519 52.67 -9.37 32.70
C PRO A 519 53.50 -9.58 31.40
N ARG A 520 53.17 -8.74 30.42
CA ARG A 520 53.97 -7.97 29.45
C ARG A 520 55.28 -8.50 28.86
N SER A 521 55.28 -8.37 27.50
CA SER A 521 56.30 -7.79 26.59
C SER A 521 57.56 -8.55 26.24
N ALA A 522 57.93 -8.72 25.02
CA ALA A 522 58.85 -7.96 24.18
C ALA A 522 59.42 -8.81 23.00
N ASN A 523 59.47 -8.13 21.88
CA ASN A 523 60.31 -8.30 20.68
C ASN A 523 61.41 -9.38 20.63
N ALA A 524 61.50 -10.04 19.49
CA ALA A 524 62.73 -9.99 18.67
C ALA A 524 62.56 -10.63 17.28
N SER A 525 63.05 -9.94 16.32
CA SER A 525 63.41 -10.18 14.94
C SER A 525 64.15 -11.49 14.62
N GLY A 526 63.87 -12.03 13.41
CA GLY A 526 64.69 -13.04 12.76
C GLY A 526 64.30 -13.29 11.31
N SER A 527 65.15 -12.77 10.42
CA SER A 527 65.11 -12.93 8.95
C SER A 527 65.46 -14.33 8.53
N ALA A 528 64.87 -14.87 7.46
CA ALA A 528 65.52 -15.32 6.21
C ALA A 528 64.67 -16.26 5.32
N ASN A 529 64.67 -15.84 4.06
CA ASN A 529 64.67 -16.64 2.83
C ASN A 529 63.45 -17.36 2.27
N THR A 530 63.08 -16.80 1.13
CA THR A 530 62.24 -17.21 0.02
C THR A 530 62.57 -18.62 -0.54
N PRO A 531 61.57 -19.29 -1.13
CA PRO A 531 61.59 -19.33 -2.59
C PRO A 531 60.21 -19.02 -3.26
N THR A 532 60.36 -18.43 -4.38
CA THR A 532 59.41 -18.02 -5.41
C THR A 532 58.46 -19.11 -5.81
N THR A 533 57.14 -18.87 -5.74
CA THR A 533 56.17 -19.49 -6.59
C THR A 533 54.99 -18.56 -6.87
N GLN A 534 54.59 -18.54 -8.10
CA GLN A 534 53.58 -17.84 -8.85
C GLN A 534 52.41 -17.21 -8.07
N LYS A 535 52.17 -15.94 -8.41
CA LYS A 535 51.11 -15.07 -7.96
C LYS A 535 49.74 -15.59 -8.38
N PRO A 536 48.82 -15.90 -7.45
CA PRO A 536 47.39 -16.03 -7.79
C PRO A 536 46.79 -14.66 -8.01
N ALA A 537 45.79 -14.58 -8.89
CA ALA A 537 45.04 -13.37 -9.22
C ALA A 537 44.54 -12.67 -7.95
N SER A 538 44.68 -11.35 -7.91
CA SER A 538 44.30 -10.49 -6.79
C SER A 538 42.81 -10.66 -6.42
N VAL A 539 42.56 -11.12 -5.22
CA VAL A 539 41.27 -11.00 -4.52
C VAL A 539 41.03 -9.50 -4.33
N LYS A 540 39.92 -8.97 -4.83
CA LYS A 540 39.51 -7.60 -4.54
C LYS A 540 39.35 -7.43 -3.04
N SER A 541 39.91 -6.34 -2.49
CA SER A 541 39.83 -6.02 -1.06
C SER A 541 38.41 -5.65 -0.64
N SER A 542 38.08 -5.71 0.62
CA SER A 542 36.79 -5.21 1.17
C SER A 542 36.51 -3.77 0.74
N ASP A 543 37.56 -2.98 0.58
CA ASP A 543 37.51 -1.58 0.19
C ASP A 543 36.99 -1.35 -1.24
N ASP A 544 37.27 -2.29 -2.16
CA ASP A 544 36.76 -2.25 -3.55
C ASP A 544 35.24 -2.51 -3.60
N VAL A 545 34.72 -3.37 -2.73
CA VAL A 545 33.28 -3.64 -2.61
C VAL A 545 32.55 -2.42 -2.03
N VAL A 546 33.13 -1.80 -0.99
CA VAL A 546 32.57 -0.57 -0.39
C VAL A 546 32.56 0.55 -1.39
N ARG A 547 33.64 0.73 -2.14
CA ARG A 547 33.72 1.76 -3.21
C ARG A 547 32.71 1.52 -4.30
N GLY A 548 32.54 0.28 -4.78
CA GLY A 548 31.52 -0.07 -5.76
C GLY A 548 30.09 0.20 -5.26
N ALA A 549 29.84 -0.03 -3.96
CA ALA A 549 28.57 0.29 -3.33
C ALA A 549 28.35 1.82 -3.22
N GLN A 550 29.37 2.57 -2.87
CA GLN A 550 29.35 4.03 -2.85
C GLN A 550 29.00 4.59 -4.24
N GLU A 551 29.68 4.15 -5.28
CA GLU A 551 29.41 4.55 -6.67
C GLU A 551 27.99 4.19 -7.12
N ALA A 552 27.47 3.05 -6.67
CA ALA A 552 26.10 2.62 -6.97
C ALA A 552 25.06 3.49 -6.25
N LEU A 553 25.31 3.84 -5.01
CA LEU A 553 24.46 4.75 -4.20
C LEU A 553 24.44 6.15 -4.83
N GLU A 554 25.60 6.68 -5.23
CA GLU A 554 25.70 7.98 -5.91
C GLU A 554 24.93 8.01 -7.21
N ARG A 555 25.09 6.99 -8.08
CA ARG A 555 24.30 6.83 -9.31
C ARG A 555 22.79 6.73 -9.04
N ALA A 556 22.42 6.20 -7.90
CA ALA A 556 21.03 6.11 -7.47
C ALA A 556 20.49 7.39 -6.79
N GLY A 557 21.32 8.46 -6.71
CA GLY A 557 20.94 9.77 -6.20
C GLY A 557 21.06 9.93 -4.67
N TYR A 558 21.77 9.04 -3.98
CA TYR A 558 22.02 9.16 -2.55
C TYR A 558 23.30 9.96 -2.27
N GLU A 559 23.24 10.87 -1.31
CA GLU A 559 24.41 11.67 -0.89
C GLU A 559 25.37 10.83 -0.04
N ILE A 560 26.50 10.46 -0.59
CA ILE A 560 27.50 9.63 0.09
C ILE A 560 28.82 10.35 0.39
N GLY A 561 29.09 11.48 -0.24
CA GLY A 561 30.42 12.08 -0.33
C GLY A 561 31.25 11.41 -1.46
N ASN A 562 32.58 11.59 -1.43
CA ASN A 562 33.44 10.93 -2.42
C ASN A 562 33.50 9.40 -2.17
N PRO A 563 33.44 8.57 -3.22
CA PRO A 563 33.64 7.12 -3.11
C PRO A 563 35.10 6.79 -2.71
N ASP A 564 35.35 6.65 -1.42
CA ASP A 564 36.66 6.42 -0.84
C ASP A 564 36.94 4.95 -0.46
N GLY A 565 35.92 4.09 -0.56
CA GLY A 565 36.00 2.70 -0.18
C GLY A 565 35.85 2.47 1.34
N GLN A 566 35.42 3.50 2.11
CA GLN A 566 35.22 3.36 3.55
C GLN A 566 33.76 3.60 3.95
N LEU A 567 33.28 2.86 4.95
CA LEU A 567 31.93 3.01 5.49
C LEU A 567 31.88 4.19 6.49
N GLY A 568 32.02 5.41 5.98
CA GLY A 568 31.85 6.62 6.78
C GLY A 568 30.38 6.87 7.16
N PRO A 569 30.12 7.80 8.11
CA PRO A 569 28.77 8.09 8.59
C PRO A 569 27.77 8.48 7.48
N ARG A 570 28.21 9.20 6.45
CA ARG A 570 27.39 9.58 5.29
C ARG A 570 27.04 8.37 4.45
N THR A 571 28.00 7.49 4.17
CA THR A 571 27.78 6.23 3.44
C THR A 571 26.80 5.33 4.20
N VAL A 572 26.95 5.19 5.52
CA VAL A 572 26.03 4.41 6.36
C VAL A 572 24.62 5.01 6.36
N ALA A 573 24.48 6.33 6.39
CA ALA A 573 23.19 7.00 6.29
C ALA A 573 22.54 6.78 4.92
N ALA A 574 23.32 6.86 3.85
CA ALA A 574 22.85 6.58 2.49
C ALA A 574 22.42 5.11 2.32
N ILE A 575 23.19 4.16 2.88
CA ILE A 575 22.82 2.74 2.89
C ILE A 575 21.49 2.54 3.62
N LYS A 576 21.29 3.15 4.79
CA LYS A 576 20.02 3.05 5.53
C LYS A 576 18.85 3.60 4.74
N ARG A 577 19.01 4.75 4.08
CA ARG A 577 17.98 5.32 3.20
C ARG A 577 17.69 4.39 2.03
N PHE A 578 18.72 3.91 1.33
CA PHE A 578 18.58 2.96 0.24
C PHE A 578 17.88 1.68 0.68
N GLN A 579 18.26 1.10 1.83
CA GLN A 579 17.61 -0.07 2.40
C GLN A 579 16.14 0.19 2.69
N SER A 580 15.81 1.36 3.28
CA SER A 580 14.43 1.77 3.52
C SER A 580 13.63 1.91 2.22
N ASP A 581 14.20 2.60 1.21
CA ASP A 581 13.53 2.86 -0.07
C ASP A 581 13.36 1.59 -0.91
N ARG A 582 14.20 0.57 -0.63
CA ARG A 582 14.15 -0.75 -1.29
C ARG A 582 13.49 -1.82 -0.42
N TYR A 583 12.89 -1.43 0.70
CA TYR A 583 12.23 -2.35 1.64
C TYR A 583 13.17 -3.47 2.15
N LEU A 584 14.47 -3.18 2.26
CA LEU A 584 15.46 -4.06 2.85
C LEU A 584 15.55 -3.83 4.37
N PRO A 585 16.08 -4.78 5.16
CA PRO A 585 16.41 -4.55 6.57
C PRO A 585 17.32 -3.34 6.72
N VAL A 586 16.89 -2.34 7.50
CA VAL A 586 17.62 -1.08 7.67
C VAL A 586 18.76 -1.25 8.67
N SER A 587 19.79 -1.99 8.27
CA SER A 587 20.99 -2.27 9.09
C SER A 587 22.05 -1.16 9.00
N GLY A 588 22.12 -0.45 7.87
CA GLY A 588 23.22 0.45 7.55
C GLY A 588 24.51 -0.28 7.19
N GLN A 589 24.46 -1.60 7.02
CA GLN A 589 25.59 -2.44 6.61
C GLN A 589 25.42 -2.83 5.13
N LEU A 590 26.54 -3.08 4.46
CA LEU A 590 26.55 -3.69 3.14
C LEU A 590 26.42 -5.21 3.28
N ASP A 591 25.23 -5.65 3.72
CA ASP A 591 24.87 -7.06 3.69
C ASP A 591 24.67 -7.55 2.25
N GLU A 592 24.60 -8.84 2.05
CA GLU A 592 24.52 -9.47 0.71
C GLU A 592 23.28 -8.97 -0.06
N ALA A 593 22.15 -8.78 0.64
CA ALA A 593 20.92 -8.26 0.05
C ALA A 593 21.09 -6.81 -0.43
N THR A 594 21.79 -5.98 0.34
CA THR A 594 22.08 -4.57 0.00
C THR A 594 23.05 -4.49 -1.17
N ILE A 595 24.13 -5.30 -1.17
CA ILE A 595 25.12 -5.38 -2.25
C ILE A 595 24.44 -5.82 -3.55
N ALA A 596 23.60 -6.85 -3.49
CA ALA A 596 22.84 -7.33 -4.64
C ALA A 596 21.87 -6.29 -5.17
N ALA A 597 21.15 -5.61 -4.28
CA ALA A 597 20.21 -4.55 -4.65
C ALA A 597 20.88 -3.31 -5.25
N LEU A 598 22.14 -3.03 -4.86
CA LEU A 598 22.98 -1.98 -5.44
C LEU A 598 23.57 -2.37 -6.80
N GLY A 599 23.50 -3.64 -7.20
CA GLY A 599 24.11 -4.14 -8.44
C GLY A 599 25.64 -4.12 -8.39
N VAL A 600 26.23 -4.14 -7.21
CA VAL A 600 27.67 -4.18 -7.04
C VAL A 600 28.12 -5.62 -7.25
N ASN A 601 28.82 -5.86 -8.37
CA ASN A 601 29.40 -7.15 -8.68
C ASN A 601 30.45 -7.55 -7.61
N SER A 602 30.08 -8.39 -6.69
CA SER A 602 31.04 -9.16 -5.90
C SER A 602 31.63 -10.30 -6.79
N ALA A 603 32.42 -9.89 -7.80
CA ALA A 603 33.17 -10.84 -8.62
C ALA A 603 34.41 -11.35 -7.85
N ALA A 604 34.25 -11.71 -6.60
CA ALA A 604 35.29 -12.32 -5.78
C ALA A 604 34.70 -13.11 -4.62
N SER A 605 33.84 -14.08 -4.90
CA SER A 605 33.79 -15.27 -4.09
C SER A 605 33.54 -16.43 -5.03
N GLY A 606 34.54 -17.23 -5.18
CA GLY A 606 34.44 -18.49 -5.85
C GLY A 606 33.32 -19.31 -5.23
N ILE A 607 32.52 -19.93 -6.10
CA ILE A 607 31.55 -20.96 -5.79
C ILE A 607 30.45 -20.48 -4.84
N VAL A 608 29.47 -19.76 -5.35
CA VAL A 608 28.13 -19.78 -4.77
C VAL A 608 27.74 -21.25 -4.78
N SER A 609 27.62 -21.86 -3.61
CA SER A 609 27.12 -23.22 -3.50
C SER A 609 25.80 -23.29 -4.26
N SER A 610 25.70 -24.16 -5.24
CA SER A 610 24.46 -24.38 -5.99
C SER A 610 23.34 -24.86 -5.06
N HIS A 611 23.71 -25.32 -3.88
CA HIS A 611 22.83 -25.87 -2.85
C HIS A 611 22.90 -25.02 -1.58
N ILE A 612 21.74 -24.55 -1.09
CA ILE A 612 21.59 -23.84 0.17
C ILE A 612 20.60 -24.59 1.08
N ALA A 613 20.86 -24.53 2.36
CA ALA A 613 20.10 -25.32 3.33
C ALA A 613 18.71 -24.71 3.63
N ALA A 614 18.52 -23.38 3.48
CA ALA A 614 17.25 -22.69 3.67
C ALA A 614 17.21 -21.39 2.86
N LEU A 615 16.00 -20.98 2.49
CA LEU A 615 15.76 -19.67 1.86
C LEU A 615 15.62 -18.61 2.95
N SER A 616 16.57 -17.69 3.02
CA SER A 616 16.57 -16.54 3.93
C SER A 616 16.19 -15.22 3.25
N ASP A 617 16.31 -15.17 1.92
CA ASP A 617 15.89 -14.02 1.10
C ASP A 617 14.38 -13.95 0.97
N PRO A 618 13.82 -12.76 0.67
CA PRO A 618 12.41 -12.64 0.36
C PRO A 618 11.98 -13.61 -0.74
N VAL A 619 10.95 -14.42 -0.45
CA VAL A 619 10.36 -15.41 -1.35
C VAL A 619 9.08 -14.82 -1.94
N ASN A 620 9.15 -14.38 -3.19
CA ASN A 620 8.09 -13.62 -3.86
C ASN A 620 6.97 -14.53 -4.40
N ALA A 621 7.35 -15.71 -4.93
CA ALA A 621 6.39 -16.67 -5.48
C ALA A 621 6.84 -18.10 -5.25
N LEU A 622 5.86 -18.99 -5.09
CA LEU A 622 6.04 -20.44 -4.94
C LEU A 622 5.12 -21.14 -5.91
N VAL A 623 5.62 -22.16 -6.62
CA VAL A 623 4.81 -23.04 -7.47
C VAL A 623 5.24 -24.49 -7.32
N SER A 624 4.29 -25.41 -7.43
CA SER A 624 4.57 -26.82 -7.64
C SER A 624 4.97 -27.05 -9.10
N SER A 625 5.92 -27.92 -9.31
CA SER A 625 6.39 -28.38 -10.61
C SER A 625 6.71 -29.86 -10.55
N SER A 626 7.03 -30.45 -11.67
CA SER A 626 7.59 -31.82 -11.75
C SER A 626 8.93 -31.76 -12.47
N ASN A 627 9.88 -32.58 -12.02
CA ASN A 627 11.11 -32.73 -12.77
C ASN A 627 10.94 -33.66 -13.99
N SER A 628 11.99 -33.86 -14.75
CA SER A 628 11.99 -34.71 -15.96
C SER A 628 11.64 -36.17 -15.69
N SER A 629 11.74 -36.64 -14.44
CA SER A 629 11.34 -37.97 -14.01
C SER A 629 9.91 -38.06 -13.47
N GLY A 630 9.15 -36.93 -13.50
CA GLY A 630 7.78 -36.84 -12.97
C GLY A 630 7.70 -36.69 -11.44
N GLN A 631 8.82 -36.50 -10.76
CA GLN A 631 8.84 -36.25 -9.33
C GLN A 631 8.43 -34.82 -9.05
N LEU A 632 7.53 -34.62 -8.09
CA LEU A 632 7.09 -33.29 -7.65
C LEU A 632 8.22 -32.49 -7.01
N GLU A 633 8.36 -31.25 -7.44
CA GLU A 633 9.31 -30.27 -6.95
C GLU A 633 8.58 -28.96 -6.59
N ILE A 634 9.18 -28.19 -5.71
CA ILE A 634 8.76 -26.81 -5.44
C ILE A 634 9.79 -25.88 -6.05
N LEU A 635 9.32 -24.89 -6.80
CA LEU A 635 10.13 -23.79 -7.30
C LEU A 635 9.81 -22.53 -6.48
N ALA A 636 10.86 -21.81 -6.08
CA ALA A 636 10.79 -20.59 -5.29
C ALA A 636 11.48 -19.44 -5.99
N ALA A 637 10.70 -18.43 -6.32
CA ALA A 637 11.17 -17.15 -6.86
C ALA A 637 11.58 -16.23 -5.71
N THR A 638 12.84 -15.81 -5.68
CA THR A 638 13.39 -15.00 -4.59
C THR A 638 14.09 -13.73 -5.11
N ASN A 639 14.43 -12.81 -4.21
CA ASN A 639 15.28 -11.67 -4.55
C ASN A 639 16.73 -12.06 -4.88
N ALA A 640 17.16 -13.29 -4.56
CA ALA A 640 18.50 -13.80 -4.87
C ALA A 640 18.54 -14.74 -6.09
N GLY A 641 17.39 -15.13 -6.63
CA GLY A 641 17.28 -16.02 -7.79
C GLY A 641 16.09 -16.95 -7.72
N LEU A 642 16.11 -17.93 -8.64
CA LEU A 642 15.18 -19.04 -8.65
C LEU A 642 15.83 -20.25 -7.98
N TYR A 643 15.08 -20.92 -7.13
CA TYR A 643 15.50 -22.11 -6.43
C TYR A 643 14.48 -23.24 -6.63
N ARG A 644 14.94 -24.48 -6.56
CA ARG A 644 14.10 -25.67 -6.61
C ARG A 644 14.44 -26.65 -5.51
N THR A 645 13.48 -27.47 -5.12
CA THR A 645 13.66 -28.57 -4.20
C THR A 645 12.62 -29.65 -4.41
N ALA A 646 13.02 -30.91 -4.27
CA ALA A 646 12.10 -32.03 -4.16
C ALA A 646 11.65 -32.29 -2.71
N ASP A 647 12.46 -31.87 -1.73
CA ASP A 647 12.13 -31.87 -0.30
C ASP A 647 12.73 -30.62 0.38
N ALA A 648 11.89 -29.68 0.70
CA ALA A 648 12.28 -28.42 1.31
C ALA A 648 13.00 -28.56 2.67
N ASN A 649 12.95 -29.73 3.32
CA ASN A 649 13.72 -30.01 4.55
C ASN A 649 15.18 -30.36 4.26
N GLN A 650 15.50 -30.70 3.02
CA GLN A 650 16.87 -31.10 2.61
C GLN A 650 17.65 -29.93 2.00
N GLY A 651 16.98 -28.83 1.71
CA GLY A 651 17.58 -27.63 1.14
C GLY A 651 17.12 -27.36 -0.30
N TRP A 652 17.78 -26.41 -0.95
CA TRP A 652 17.36 -25.81 -2.21
C TRP A 652 18.53 -25.72 -3.19
N ASP A 653 18.28 -26.09 -4.44
CA ASP A 653 19.22 -25.95 -5.53
C ASP A 653 18.91 -24.67 -6.32
N ARG A 654 19.92 -23.85 -6.54
CA ARG A 654 19.79 -22.65 -7.35
C ARG A 654 19.75 -22.98 -8.83
N LEU A 655 18.82 -22.35 -9.56
CA LEU A 655 18.74 -22.38 -11.01
C LEU A 655 19.33 -21.05 -11.55
N PRO A 656 20.61 -21.04 -11.98
CA PRO A 656 21.28 -19.82 -12.36
C PRO A 656 20.80 -19.30 -13.71
N TYR A 657 20.55 -18.02 -13.81
CA TYR A 657 20.34 -17.31 -15.07
C TYR A 657 21.68 -17.02 -15.76
N GLY A 658 21.67 -16.64 -17.03
CA GLY A 658 22.87 -16.22 -17.77
C GLY A 658 23.49 -14.93 -17.24
N ARG A 659 24.72 -14.63 -17.66
CA ARG A 659 25.40 -13.40 -17.31
C ARG A 659 24.58 -12.17 -17.76
N GLY A 660 24.47 -11.16 -16.91
CA GLY A 660 23.75 -9.91 -17.22
C GLY A 660 22.23 -9.97 -16.98
N MET A 661 21.68 -11.10 -16.56
CA MET A 661 20.28 -11.23 -16.19
C MET A 661 20.09 -10.89 -14.71
N ASP A 662 19.00 -10.16 -14.40
CA ASP A 662 18.65 -9.77 -13.01
C ASP A 662 18.21 -11.01 -12.21
N PRO A 663 18.87 -11.34 -11.12
CA PRO A 663 18.48 -12.50 -10.30
C PRO A 663 17.18 -12.29 -9.52
N ARG A 664 16.75 -11.04 -9.29
CA ARG A 664 15.53 -10.73 -8.54
C ARG A 664 14.30 -11.23 -9.31
N THR A 665 13.83 -12.40 -8.89
CA THR A 665 12.68 -13.07 -9.51
C THR A 665 11.41 -12.65 -8.81
N THR A 666 10.49 -12.03 -9.55
CA THR A 666 9.25 -11.46 -9.01
C THR A 666 8.10 -12.45 -9.04
N CYS A 667 8.01 -13.26 -10.08
CA CYS A 667 6.98 -14.27 -10.26
C CYS A 667 7.50 -15.44 -11.07
N ILE A 668 6.76 -16.55 -11.06
CA ILE A 668 7.12 -17.79 -11.71
C ILE A 668 5.88 -18.52 -12.20
N SER A 669 5.99 -19.20 -13.32
CA SER A 669 5.02 -20.15 -13.84
C SER A 669 5.72 -21.40 -14.35
N SER A 670 5.18 -22.57 -14.02
CA SER A 670 5.60 -23.86 -14.54
C SER A 670 4.41 -24.55 -15.17
N SER A 671 4.62 -25.18 -16.32
CA SER A 671 3.56 -25.93 -17.00
C SER A 671 3.40 -27.32 -16.40
N THR A 672 2.19 -27.67 -16.01
CA THR A 672 1.85 -29.04 -15.59
C THR A 672 1.88 -30.01 -16.77
N GLN A 673 1.65 -29.52 -17.99
CA GLN A 673 1.64 -30.30 -19.24
C GLN A 673 3.05 -30.52 -19.79
N ASN A 674 3.94 -29.53 -19.60
CA ASN A 674 5.34 -29.61 -20.01
C ASN A 674 6.24 -29.00 -18.90
N PRO A 675 6.61 -29.79 -17.91
CA PRO A 675 7.41 -29.31 -16.78
C PRO A 675 8.80 -28.78 -17.15
N SER A 676 9.28 -29.09 -18.37
CA SER A 676 10.56 -28.53 -18.86
C SER A 676 10.44 -27.04 -19.18
N VAL A 677 9.22 -26.52 -19.38
CA VAL A 677 8.99 -25.10 -19.65
C VAL A 677 8.72 -24.35 -18.37
N ILE A 678 9.68 -23.51 -18.00
CA ILE A 678 9.58 -22.63 -16.83
C ILE A 678 9.71 -21.18 -17.31
N LEU A 679 8.79 -20.31 -16.87
CA LEU A 679 8.87 -18.88 -17.09
C LEU A 679 9.03 -18.15 -15.77
N VAL A 680 9.87 -17.12 -15.79
CA VAL A 680 10.05 -16.23 -14.63
C VAL A 680 9.97 -14.77 -15.03
N GLY A 681 9.37 -13.97 -14.19
CA GLY A 681 9.44 -12.53 -14.25
C GLY A 681 10.59 -12.03 -13.41
N THR A 682 11.29 -11.02 -13.90
CA THR A 682 12.39 -10.38 -13.18
C THR A 682 12.10 -8.91 -12.94
N ALA A 683 12.85 -8.30 -12.04
CA ALA A 683 12.67 -6.90 -11.72
C ALA A 683 13.08 -5.96 -12.87
N THR A 684 14.13 -6.31 -13.65
CA THR A 684 14.68 -5.42 -14.69
C THR A 684 15.08 -6.11 -15.99
N THR A 685 15.03 -7.45 -16.10
CA THR A 685 15.33 -8.17 -17.34
C THR A 685 14.05 -8.58 -18.11
N GLY A 686 12.86 -8.30 -17.54
CA GLY A 686 11.58 -8.72 -18.13
C GLY A 686 11.30 -10.19 -17.86
N VAL A 687 10.83 -10.91 -18.89
CA VAL A 687 10.49 -12.33 -18.79
C VAL A 687 11.65 -13.19 -19.31
N LEU A 688 12.01 -14.21 -18.55
CA LEU A 688 12.93 -15.28 -18.97
C LEU A 688 12.16 -16.58 -19.14
N ILE A 689 12.50 -17.35 -20.16
CA ILE A 689 11.96 -18.68 -20.42
C ILE A 689 13.08 -19.70 -20.43
N SER A 690 12.87 -20.83 -19.76
CA SER A 690 13.65 -22.05 -19.90
C SER A 690 12.78 -23.12 -20.56
N ARG A 691 13.37 -23.94 -21.44
CA ARG A 691 12.71 -25.07 -22.10
C ARG A 691 13.34 -26.43 -21.73
N ASP A 692 14.27 -26.41 -20.77
CA ASP A 692 15.08 -27.54 -20.32
C ASP A 692 15.09 -27.66 -18.79
N ALA A 693 13.95 -27.36 -18.17
CA ALA A 693 13.76 -27.42 -16.71
C ALA A 693 14.76 -26.54 -15.92
N GLY A 694 15.09 -25.36 -16.45
CA GLY A 694 15.90 -24.36 -15.76
C GLY A 694 17.41 -24.49 -15.93
N GLN A 695 17.88 -25.32 -16.88
CA GLN A 695 19.32 -25.46 -17.16
C GLN A 695 19.84 -24.28 -18.01
N ALA A 696 19.08 -23.84 -19.00
CA ALA A 696 19.36 -22.66 -19.79
C ALA A 696 18.17 -21.71 -19.85
N TRP A 697 18.46 -20.42 -19.95
CA TRP A 697 17.48 -19.36 -19.94
C TRP A 697 17.65 -18.42 -21.12
N GLN A 698 16.53 -18.04 -21.71
CA GLN A 698 16.45 -17.08 -22.79
C GLN A 698 15.54 -15.91 -22.38
N GLN A 699 15.99 -14.71 -22.64
CA GLN A 699 15.15 -13.53 -22.49
C GLN A 699 14.10 -13.48 -23.59
N VAL A 700 12.86 -13.28 -23.22
CA VAL A 700 11.73 -13.17 -24.14
C VAL A 700 11.77 -11.82 -24.88
N SER A 701 11.61 -11.84 -26.20
CA SER A 701 11.41 -10.63 -27.01
C SER A 701 9.93 -10.21 -27.04
N GLY A 702 9.66 -8.91 -27.25
CA GLY A 702 8.28 -8.40 -27.37
C GLY A 702 7.62 -7.97 -26.04
N ILE A 703 8.23 -8.25 -24.89
CA ILE A 703 7.83 -7.71 -23.59
C ILE A 703 8.91 -6.72 -23.11
N PRO A 704 8.57 -5.43 -22.86
CA PRO A 704 9.55 -4.44 -22.43
C PRO A 704 10.19 -4.77 -21.08
N THR A 705 11.49 -4.64 -20.98
CA THR A 705 12.26 -4.84 -19.74
C THR A 705 12.12 -3.69 -18.74
N THR A 706 11.63 -2.53 -19.21
CA THR A 706 11.46 -1.32 -18.40
C THR A 706 10.27 -1.40 -17.44
N SER A 707 9.42 -2.43 -17.59
CA SER A 707 8.25 -2.62 -16.72
C SER A 707 8.39 -3.91 -15.93
N PRO A 708 8.41 -3.85 -14.59
CA PRO A 708 8.42 -5.03 -13.75
C PRO A 708 7.30 -6.01 -14.12
N VAL A 709 7.61 -7.28 -14.12
CA VAL A 709 6.65 -8.36 -14.36
C VAL A 709 6.03 -8.74 -13.02
N ASN A 710 4.71 -8.63 -12.91
CA ASN A 710 4.00 -8.92 -11.67
C ASN A 710 3.53 -10.37 -11.59
N VAL A 711 3.06 -10.92 -12.71
CA VAL A 711 2.42 -12.23 -12.76
C VAL A 711 2.62 -12.87 -14.13
N ILE A 712 2.85 -14.19 -14.12
CA ILE A 712 2.88 -15.03 -15.30
C ILE A 712 2.00 -16.25 -15.03
N VAL A 713 1.15 -16.61 -15.98
CA VAL A 713 0.30 -17.81 -15.91
C VAL A 713 0.32 -18.53 -17.23
N GLN A 714 0.63 -19.81 -17.19
CA GLN A 714 0.45 -20.74 -18.33
C GLN A 714 -0.95 -21.36 -18.24
N ASP A 715 -1.61 -21.50 -19.38
CA ASP A 715 -2.90 -22.18 -19.44
C ASP A 715 -2.72 -23.67 -19.03
N PRO A 716 -3.46 -24.15 -18.02
CA PRO A 716 -3.25 -25.49 -17.48
C PRO A 716 -3.62 -26.60 -18.45
N GLN A 717 -4.41 -26.33 -19.50
CA GLN A 717 -4.81 -27.33 -20.51
C GLN A 717 -4.13 -27.11 -21.86
N ARG A 718 -3.59 -25.90 -22.12
CA ARG A 718 -3.00 -25.49 -23.40
C ARG A 718 -1.66 -24.81 -23.13
N SER A 719 -0.59 -25.57 -23.04
CA SER A 719 0.76 -25.07 -22.70
C SER A 719 1.30 -24.00 -23.65
N SER A 720 0.73 -23.88 -24.88
CA SER A 720 1.08 -22.82 -25.82
C SER A 720 0.48 -21.44 -25.45
N PHE A 721 -0.55 -21.39 -24.60
CA PHE A 721 -1.15 -20.14 -24.16
C PHE A 721 -0.49 -19.66 -22.85
N ILE A 722 0.12 -18.49 -22.92
CA ILE A 722 0.80 -17.89 -21.78
C ILE A 722 0.35 -16.44 -21.64
N TYR A 723 0.08 -16.03 -20.41
CA TYR A 723 -0.38 -14.71 -20.03
C TYR A 723 0.61 -14.04 -19.11
N VAL A 724 0.92 -12.76 -19.37
CA VAL A 724 1.85 -11.97 -18.56
C VAL A 724 1.23 -10.63 -18.19
N GLY A 725 1.16 -10.36 -16.90
CA GLY A 725 0.82 -9.06 -16.34
C GLY A 725 2.07 -8.29 -15.92
N THR A 726 2.21 -7.08 -16.42
CA THR A 726 3.27 -6.15 -16.02
C THR A 726 2.67 -4.92 -15.33
N LYS A 727 3.53 -4.09 -14.76
CA LYS A 727 3.12 -2.83 -14.16
C LYS A 727 2.49 -1.83 -15.16
N GLN A 728 2.52 -2.11 -16.45
CA GLN A 728 2.04 -1.20 -17.50
C GLN A 728 1.03 -1.83 -18.45
N ALA A 729 1.13 -3.13 -18.73
CA ALA A 729 0.32 -3.77 -19.76
C ALA A 729 0.17 -5.28 -19.54
N PHE A 730 -0.80 -5.84 -20.24
CA PHE A 730 -1.03 -7.27 -20.34
C PHE A 730 -0.49 -7.80 -21.67
N TYR A 731 0.21 -8.92 -21.63
CA TYR A 731 0.78 -9.60 -22.79
C TYR A 731 0.32 -11.04 -22.86
N MET A 732 0.30 -11.58 -24.07
CA MET A 732 -0.16 -12.93 -24.34
C MET A 732 0.66 -13.57 -25.47
N SER A 733 0.96 -14.86 -25.31
CA SER A 733 1.50 -15.74 -26.34
C SER A 733 0.54 -16.88 -26.60
N HIS A 734 0.47 -17.36 -27.85
CA HIS A 734 -0.31 -18.53 -28.27
C HIS A 734 0.56 -19.68 -28.79
N ASP A 735 1.87 -19.48 -28.81
CA ASP A 735 2.86 -20.37 -29.40
C ASP A 735 3.95 -20.80 -28.42
N GLY A 736 3.59 -20.84 -27.12
CA GLY A 736 4.53 -21.32 -26.10
C GLY A 736 5.64 -20.32 -25.75
N GLY A 737 5.40 -19.02 -26.02
CA GLY A 737 6.30 -17.94 -25.64
C GLY A 737 7.31 -17.55 -26.73
N ASP A 738 7.13 -18.01 -27.96
CA ASP A 738 8.00 -17.62 -29.09
C ASP A 738 7.65 -16.20 -29.57
N HIS A 739 6.36 -15.90 -29.70
CA HIS A 739 5.88 -14.57 -30.03
C HIS A 739 4.91 -14.02 -29.00
N TRP A 740 5.02 -12.75 -28.74
CA TRP A 740 4.20 -12.05 -27.76
C TRP A 740 3.45 -10.89 -28.40
N SER A 741 2.20 -10.78 -28.07
CA SER A 741 1.38 -9.65 -28.45
C SER A 741 0.90 -8.91 -27.19
N ARG A 742 1.03 -7.58 -27.22
CA ARG A 742 0.36 -6.72 -26.27
C ARG A 742 -1.13 -6.77 -26.56
N ARG A 743 -1.90 -7.25 -25.61
CA ARG A 743 -3.35 -7.24 -25.72
C ARG A 743 -3.87 -5.99 -25.03
N GLY A 744 -4.27 -5.00 -25.85
CA GLY A 744 -4.99 -3.82 -25.40
C GLY A 744 -6.48 -4.10 -25.45
N GLY A 745 -7.00 -4.54 -26.59
CA GLY A 745 -8.43 -4.74 -26.80
C GLY A 745 -9.20 -3.63 -26.11
N ASN A 746 -10.08 -4.01 -25.22
CA ASN A 746 -10.80 -3.14 -24.29
C ASN A 746 -10.23 -3.18 -22.85
N LEU A 747 -9.05 -3.79 -22.60
CA LEU A 747 -8.31 -3.63 -21.37
C LEU A 747 -7.70 -2.23 -21.31
N PRO A 748 -7.87 -1.49 -20.20
CA PRO A 748 -7.19 -0.21 -20.02
C PRO A 748 -5.68 -0.42 -19.82
N PHE A 749 -4.92 0.64 -19.96
CA PHE A 749 -3.56 0.71 -19.45
C PHE A 749 -3.58 0.46 -17.93
N GLY A 750 -2.61 -0.28 -17.39
CA GLY A 750 -2.64 -0.54 -15.97
C GLY A 750 -1.59 -1.48 -15.42
N ASP A 751 -1.64 -1.62 -14.10
CA ASP A 751 -0.81 -2.47 -13.28
C ASP A 751 -1.54 -3.81 -13.08
N PHE A 752 -1.20 -4.79 -13.92
CA PHE A 752 -1.83 -6.12 -13.90
C PHE A 752 -1.14 -7.00 -12.88
N THR A 753 -1.79 -7.20 -11.75
CA THR A 753 -1.25 -7.83 -10.55
C THR A 753 -1.65 -9.28 -10.38
N SER A 754 -2.78 -9.68 -10.97
CA SER A 754 -3.28 -11.04 -10.89
C SER A 754 -3.90 -11.50 -12.21
N ILE A 755 -3.68 -12.77 -12.54
CA ILE A 755 -4.28 -13.48 -13.67
C ILE A 755 -4.79 -14.82 -13.15
N LEU A 756 -6.00 -15.17 -13.49
CA LEU A 756 -6.64 -16.42 -13.12
C LEU A 756 -7.26 -17.07 -14.33
N VAL A 757 -6.81 -18.27 -14.67
CA VAL A 757 -7.39 -19.10 -15.73
C VAL A 757 -8.31 -20.13 -15.08
N ASN A 758 -9.55 -20.22 -15.52
CA ASN A 758 -10.49 -21.22 -15.02
C ASN A 758 -10.05 -22.62 -15.48
N GLN A 759 -9.69 -23.47 -14.52
CA GLN A 759 -9.16 -24.81 -14.80
C GLN A 759 -10.17 -25.74 -15.51
N ARG A 760 -11.47 -25.50 -15.34
CA ARG A 760 -12.53 -26.31 -16.00
C ARG A 760 -12.87 -25.80 -17.40
N ASN A 761 -12.64 -24.52 -17.66
CA ASN A 761 -12.86 -23.87 -18.95
C ASN A 761 -11.79 -22.82 -19.20
N THR A 762 -10.69 -23.20 -19.82
CA THR A 762 -9.53 -22.32 -20.00
C THR A 762 -9.74 -21.19 -21.01
N ASN A 763 -10.89 -21.12 -21.69
CA ASN A 763 -11.30 -19.92 -22.41
C ASN A 763 -11.72 -18.79 -21.47
N GLU A 764 -12.07 -19.12 -20.22
CA GLU A 764 -12.42 -18.14 -19.20
C GLU A 764 -11.18 -17.71 -18.42
N VAL A 765 -10.82 -16.44 -18.58
CA VAL A 765 -9.67 -15.83 -17.95
C VAL A 765 -10.11 -14.55 -17.24
N PHE A 766 -9.57 -14.35 -16.01
CA PHE A 766 -9.80 -13.15 -15.22
C PHE A 766 -8.49 -12.41 -15.03
N VAL A 767 -8.53 -11.09 -15.03
CA VAL A 767 -7.38 -10.26 -14.67
C VAL A 767 -7.77 -9.18 -13.68
N GLY A 768 -6.89 -8.96 -12.71
CA GLY A 768 -6.95 -7.86 -11.77
C GLY A 768 -6.00 -6.75 -12.18
N ASN A 769 -6.48 -5.52 -12.18
CA ASN A 769 -5.72 -4.32 -12.45
C ASN A 769 -5.69 -3.45 -11.19
N ALA A 770 -4.50 -3.14 -10.69
CA ALA A 770 -4.31 -2.32 -9.50
C ALA A 770 -4.04 -0.83 -9.81
N TYR A 771 -3.89 -0.47 -11.10
CA TYR A 771 -3.70 0.92 -11.48
C TYR A 771 -5.02 1.68 -11.40
N GLN A 772 -5.06 2.69 -10.57
CA GLN A 772 -6.20 3.59 -10.45
C GLN A 772 -5.73 5.04 -10.50
N ASN A 773 -6.34 5.83 -11.37
CA ASN A 773 -6.14 7.26 -11.45
C ASN A 773 -7.53 7.93 -11.53
N GLY A 774 -8.00 8.43 -10.38
CA GLY A 774 -9.38 8.88 -10.23
C GLY A 774 -10.36 7.72 -10.47
N GLU A 775 -11.29 7.89 -11.40
CA GLU A 775 -12.25 6.86 -11.81
C GLU A 775 -11.75 5.96 -12.96
N VAL A 776 -10.57 6.27 -13.50
CA VAL A 776 -10.00 5.57 -14.67
C VAL A 776 -9.05 4.47 -14.20
N GLY A 777 -9.10 3.34 -14.88
CA GLY A 777 -8.25 2.18 -14.60
C GLY A 777 -8.77 1.33 -13.45
N GLY A 778 -7.93 0.41 -12.99
CA GLY A 778 -8.28 -0.54 -11.93
C GLY A 778 -9.37 -1.52 -12.32
N GLY A 779 -9.74 -2.40 -11.39
CA GLY A 779 -10.90 -3.27 -11.51
C GLY A 779 -10.61 -4.69 -11.95
N VAL A 780 -11.69 -5.47 -12.10
CA VAL A 780 -11.67 -6.87 -12.50
C VAL A 780 -12.22 -7.01 -13.92
N TYR A 781 -11.48 -7.72 -14.76
CA TYR A 781 -11.86 -7.99 -16.15
C TYR A 781 -11.93 -9.49 -16.38
N ARG A 782 -12.90 -9.92 -17.20
CA ARG A 782 -13.14 -11.30 -17.60
C ARG A 782 -13.08 -11.42 -19.11
N SER A 783 -12.43 -12.46 -19.58
CA SER A 783 -12.49 -12.95 -20.96
C SER A 783 -13.17 -14.31 -20.99
N ASN A 784 -13.91 -14.61 -22.06
CA ASN A 784 -14.48 -15.93 -22.35
C ASN A 784 -13.89 -16.54 -23.63
N ASP A 785 -12.91 -15.90 -24.23
CA ASP A 785 -12.27 -16.27 -25.49
C ASP A 785 -10.74 -16.31 -25.35
N ALA A 786 -10.29 -16.82 -24.19
CA ALA A 786 -8.88 -17.00 -23.86
C ALA A 786 -8.06 -15.73 -24.01
N GLY A 787 -8.62 -14.58 -23.59
CA GLY A 787 -7.91 -13.31 -23.53
C GLY A 787 -8.01 -12.46 -24.79
N THR A 788 -8.82 -12.85 -25.78
CA THR A 788 -8.97 -12.08 -27.02
C THR A 788 -9.82 -10.82 -26.79
N THR A 789 -10.94 -10.95 -26.09
CA THR A 789 -11.82 -9.83 -25.69
C THR A 789 -12.08 -9.84 -24.18
N TRP A 790 -12.36 -8.68 -23.63
CA TRP A 790 -12.51 -8.50 -22.20
C TRP A 790 -13.77 -7.72 -21.83
N VAL A 791 -14.39 -8.10 -20.74
CA VAL A 791 -15.53 -7.40 -20.15
C VAL A 791 -15.16 -7.05 -18.71
N ARG A 792 -15.39 -5.79 -18.32
CA ARG A 792 -15.25 -5.37 -16.94
C ARG A 792 -16.42 -5.89 -16.11
N ILE A 793 -16.14 -6.55 -14.98
CA ILE A 793 -17.16 -7.23 -14.16
C ILE A 793 -17.35 -6.63 -12.76
N ASP A 794 -16.61 -5.62 -12.37
CA ASP A 794 -16.70 -4.97 -11.04
C ASP A 794 -17.86 -3.96 -10.91
N GLY A 795 -18.84 -4.02 -11.83
CA GLY A 795 -20.09 -3.26 -11.79
C GLY A 795 -19.96 -1.80 -12.21
N ARG A 796 -21.08 -1.23 -12.72
CA ARG A 796 -21.19 0.20 -13.04
C ARG A 796 -21.90 0.97 -11.92
N GLU A 797 -22.85 0.35 -11.24
CA GLU A 797 -23.74 0.99 -10.26
C GLU A 797 -23.30 0.75 -8.81
N GLN A 798 -22.75 -0.42 -8.50
CA GLN A 798 -22.15 -0.71 -7.19
C GLN A 798 -20.68 -1.11 -7.42
N ARG A 799 -19.83 -0.11 -7.51
CA ARG A 799 -18.38 -0.33 -7.68
C ARG A 799 -17.78 -0.90 -6.39
N LEU A 800 -16.77 -1.74 -6.56
CA LEU A 800 -15.91 -2.11 -5.44
C LEU A 800 -15.36 -0.86 -4.73
N PRO A 801 -15.30 -0.82 -3.42
CA PRO A 801 -14.74 0.31 -2.66
C PRO A 801 -13.29 0.60 -3.01
N SER A 802 -12.54 -0.38 -3.46
CA SER A 802 -11.22 -0.21 -4.05
C SER A 802 -11.13 -0.95 -5.38
N LEU A 803 -10.78 -0.23 -6.43
CA LEU A 803 -10.54 -0.80 -7.76
C LEU A 803 -9.10 -1.29 -7.94
N ARG A 804 -8.29 -1.22 -6.90
CA ARG A 804 -6.91 -1.71 -6.89
C ARG A 804 -6.90 -3.18 -6.53
N ILE A 805 -6.98 -4.05 -7.55
CA ILE A 805 -7.13 -5.49 -7.39
C ILE A 805 -5.77 -6.16 -7.37
N TRP A 806 -5.55 -7.06 -6.40
CA TRP A 806 -4.26 -7.73 -6.20
C TRP A 806 -4.34 -9.25 -6.25
N ALA A 807 -5.46 -9.85 -5.87
CA ALA A 807 -5.60 -11.29 -5.83
C ALA A 807 -6.94 -11.71 -6.40
N LEU A 808 -6.96 -12.84 -7.11
CA LEU A 808 -8.15 -13.48 -7.66
C LEU A 808 -8.11 -14.97 -7.34
N ALA A 809 -9.23 -15.55 -6.95
CA ALA A 809 -9.40 -17.00 -6.81
C ALA A 809 -10.83 -17.39 -7.12
N LEU A 810 -11.03 -18.56 -7.78
CA LEU A 810 -12.37 -19.15 -7.94
C LEU A 810 -12.67 -20.06 -6.75
N ASP A 811 -13.94 -20.13 -6.36
CA ASP A 811 -14.39 -21.13 -5.39
C ASP A 811 -14.32 -22.53 -6.06
N PRO A 812 -13.55 -23.47 -5.52
CA PRO A 812 -13.41 -24.78 -6.12
C PRO A 812 -14.71 -25.59 -6.14
N ARG A 813 -15.67 -25.26 -5.28
CA ARG A 813 -17.02 -25.90 -5.22
C ARG A 813 -17.90 -25.36 -6.34
N ASP A 814 -17.85 -24.05 -6.53
CA ASP A 814 -18.69 -23.31 -7.46
C ASP A 814 -17.85 -22.35 -8.30
N GLN A 815 -17.45 -22.76 -9.48
CA GLN A 815 -16.66 -21.95 -10.42
C GLN A 815 -17.38 -20.66 -10.87
N ASN A 816 -18.64 -20.47 -10.46
CA ASN A 816 -19.37 -19.24 -10.67
C ASN A 816 -19.06 -18.20 -9.58
N THR A 817 -18.43 -18.61 -8.48
CA THR A 817 -18.08 -17.72 -7.36
C THR A 817 -16.63 -17.31 -7.45
N LEU A 818 -16.39 -15.99 -7.54
CA LEU A 818 -15.07 -15.36 -7.62
C LEU A 818 -14.77 -14.61 -6.33
N PHE A 819 -13.60 -14.90 -5.73
CA PHE A 819 -12.99 -14.13 -4.66
C PHE A 819 -12.04 -13.08 -5.25
N VAL A 820 -12.15 -11.85 -4.77
CA VAL A 820 -11.33 -10.72 -5.21
C VAL A 820 -10.67 -10.05 -4.01
N GLY A 821 -9.36 -10.12 -3.94
CA GLY A 821 -8.55 -9.41 -2.96
C GLY A 821 -8.17 -8.03 -3.46
N SER A 822 -8.47 -7.01 -2.68
CA SER A 822 -8.23 -5.61 -3.04
C SER A 822 -7.25 -4.92 -2.09
N HIS A 823 -6.70 -3.82 -2.54
CA HIS A 823 -5.95 -2.90 -1.67
C HIS A 823 -6.95 -2.06 -0.89
N SER A 824 -6.82 -2.04 0.43
CA SER A 824 -7.60 -1.19 1.36
C SER A 824 -9.11 -1.44 1.38
N ALA A 825 -9.57 -2.63 0.93
CA ALA A 825 -11.00 -2.99 0.99
C ALA A 825 -11.25 -4.50 1.22
N GLY A 826 -10.22 -5.28 1.55
CA GLY A 826 -10.36 -6.68 1.94
C GLY A 826 -10.68 -7.62 0.78
N VAL A 827 -11.40 -8.71 1.10
CA VAL A 827 -11.90 -9.72 0.15
C VAL A 827 -13.35 -9.45 -0.19
N TYR A 828 -13.64 -9.41 -1.47
CA TYR A 828 -14.97 -9.38 -2.03
C TYR A 828 -15.32 -10.70 -2.69
N VAL A 829 -16.58 -11.07 -2.65
CA VAL A 829 -17.12 -12.25 -3.29
C VAL A 829 -18.27 -11.85 -4.21
N VAL A 830 -18.25 -12.40 -5.40
CA VAL A 830 -19.33 -12.25 -6.39
C VAL A 830 -19.62 -13.59 -7.01
N SER A 831 -20.90 -13.87 -7.28
CA SER A 831 -21.35 -15.10 -7.95
C SER A 831 -22.12 -14.77 -9.24
N ARG A 832 -21.97 -15.64 -10.24
CA ARG A 832 -22.85 -15.65 -11.39
C ARG A 832 -24.20 -16.26 -10.98
N GLY A 833 -25.30 -15.69 -11.50
CA GLY A 833 -26.59 -16.34 -11.42
C GLY A 833 -26.57 -17.70 -12.11
N PRO A 834 -27.50 -18.64 -11.80
CA PRO A 834 -27.62 -19.87 -12.53
C PRO A 834 -27.88 -19.52 -14.01
N GLU A 835 -27.18 -20.22 -14.92
CA GLU A 835 -27.48 -20.11 -16.35
C GLU A 835 -28.96 -20.43 -16.50
N SER A 836 -29.77 -19.42 -16.81
CA SER A 836 -31.15 -19.67 -17.24
C SER A 836 -31.05 -20.53 -18.50
N SER A 837 -31.49 -21.76 -18.41
CA SER A 837 -31.65 -22.64 -19.57
C SER A 837 -32.65 -21.99 -20.51
N LEU A 838 -32.17 -21.10 -21.36
CA LEU A 838 -32.88 -20.67 -22.58
C LEU A 838 -32.78 -21.80 -23.60
N SER A 839 -33.25 -22.99 -23.22
CA SER A 839 -33.61 -24.04 -24.14
C SER A 839 -35.13 -24.08 -24.24
N GLY A 840 -35.67 -23.50 -25.28
CA GLY A 840 -36.98 -23.85 -25.77
C GLY A 840 -38.10 -22.83 -25.56
N GLN A 841 -38.18 -21.88 -26.44
CA GLN A 841 -39.44 -21.58 -27.11
C GLN A 841 -39.12 -21.01 -28.48
N ARG A 842 -39.46 -21.85 -29.49
CA ARG A 842 -39.58 -21.47 -30.89
C ARG A 842 -40.77 -20.53 -31.05
#